data_dd500694e26c6ed96e3dca2e832f9b1d
#
_entry.id   dd500694e26c6ed96e3dca2e832f9b1d
#
_cell.length_a   1.000
_cell.length_b   1.000
_cell.length_c   1.000
_cell.angle_alpha   90.00
_cell.angle_beta   90.00
_cell.angle_gamma   90.00
#
_symmetry.space_group_name_H-M   'P 1'
#
loop_
_entity.id
_entity.type
_entity.pdbx_description
1 polymer ?
#
loop_
_entity_poly.entity_id
_entity_poly.type
_entity_poly.pdbx_seq_one_letter_code
_entity_poly.pdbx_strand_id
1 'polypeptide(L)'
;MPIGAFVGTTVQDIRFASRLLRRQFGATLITVLTLAIAIGANTAIFSIMDGLLLRDLPVEDPSHLMMLKWSAHKRPNYHSSSSYGDCVAQFGGSNPSGCNFSHPFYEDLRDHASSFSSVAAFAGGEQLNVSGNGQASIARGQLVSGNYFSTLGVAAALGRPLQPDDDNPSAPAVAVLSYAYWLHDFSGSPAVIGKTVGLNGVPTVIVGVAARSYTSLTPGNIYDLFVPISMSPRLTPRWDPRQDDAGSIWLVIVGRLKPGVLTDRAQAEVDTMFGRALSVGAKPLSKPGDALAVTLTPAQSGLAGARRQFTQPLTIMMLAVGVILLIACANIGGLQLARAISREKEMALRIALGGGQGRILRQLLTESLLVATLGGIAGLAFSWIGARAILTMVAGTSTRPTGLTGDVDVRVLLFTAGISLVSGILFGLAPASRGMRTDLNRSLRDGSGNAASRGRWRFISLGQSLAVAQIALCVVTLMGAGLLVRTLQNLRSVDPGFDTNNVLLFRVNPTLIGYKPVAVDALNRQLQSRLGALPNVTGVSFASTALLSGSLGGTTFELPNRPGVGCDSNWLPVGTGYFDTLRAHLLAGRDFTPADFVAAAASTPTVPGGPPPANAPPTPVIVNQAFVKQYFAGLSPLGRNFNYKHTPGEPDHSGFVVIGVVSDIKYNSLREAVAPTTYSPAIGRGVTFAVRTAASPTALAAAVRETVRQTEPNLPVIDMSTQAETIDRLLAQERIIAQLAGFIALLALLLACTGLFGLLSHEVGTRTREIGIRMAL
;
A
#
# COMPACT_ATOMS: atom_id res chain seq x y z
N MET A 1 -6.67 4.90 -55.05
CA MET A 1 -5.28 4.46 -55.30
C MET A 1 -5.17 3.00 -54.99
N PRO A 2 -4.59 2.13 -55.81
CA PRO A 2 -4.44 0.72 -55.53
C PRO A 2 -3.49 0.50 -54.33
N ILE A 3 -3.86 -0.36 -53.43
CA ILE A 3 -3.16 -0.68 -52.17
C ILE A 3 -1.66 -0.97 -52.39
N GLY A 4 -1.28 -1.58 -53.52
CA GLY A 4 0.11 -1.87 -53.87
C GLY A 4 1.01 -0.63 -54.09
N ALA A 5 0.44 0.48 -54.60
CA ALA A 5 1.20 1.74 -54.81
C ALA A 5 1.42 2.46 -53.45
N PHE A 6 0.51 2.32 -52.50
CA PHE A 6 0.64 2.87 -51.16
C PHE A 6 1.75 2.15 -50.36
N VAL A 7 1.79 0.82 -50.40
CA VAL A 7 2.83 0.01 -49.74
C VAL A 7 4.23 0.29 -50.31
N GLY A 8 4.36 0.38 -51.65
CA GLY A 8 5.66 0.65 -52.30
C GLY A 8 6.24 2.02 -51.91
N THR A 9 5.38 3.06 -51.82
CA THR A 9 5.81 4.41 -51.40
C THR A 9 6.17 4.49 -49.91
N THR A 10 5.48 3.75 -49.03
CA THR A 10 5.79 3.71 -47.60
C THR A 10 7.15 3.04 -47.31
N VAL A 11 7.50 1.95 -48.03
CA VAL A 11 8.81 1.31 -47.93
C VAL A 11 9.94 2.23 -48.38
N GLN A 12 9.71 3.05 -49.45
CA GLN A 12 10.68 4.04 -49.89
C GLN A 12 10.89 5.15 -48.84
N ASP A 13 9.81 5.63 -48.21
CA ASP A 13 9.88 6.65 -47.16
C ASP A 13 10.65 6.11 -45.92
N ILE A 14 10.43 4.86 -45.52
CA ILE A 14 11.17 4.20 -44.43
C ILE A 14 12.67 4.07 -44.76
N ARG A 15 13.01 3.63 -45.97
CA ARG A 15 14.41 3.54 -46.40
C ARG A 15 15.09 4.91 -46.44
N PHE A 16 14.39 5.93 -46.86
CA PHE A 16 14.91 7.30 -46.88
C PHE A 16 15.11 7.81 -45.42
N ALA A 17 14.12 7.68 -44.57
CA ALA A 17 14.20 8.07 -43.17
C ALA A 17 15.36 7.34 -42.45
N SER A 18 15.54 6.03 -42.65
CA SER A 18 16.63 5.26 -42.03
C SER A 18 18.04 5.72 -42.46
N ARG A 19 18.21 6.05 -43.72
CA ARG A 19 19.51 6.60 -44.22
C ARG A 19 19.79 7.99 -43.64
N LEU A 20 18.76 8.81 -43.49
CA LEU A 20 18.85 10.16 -42.93
C LEU A 20 19.21 10.10 -41.43
N LEU A 21 18.56 9.22 -40.66
CA LEU A 21 18.83 8.99 -39.25
C LEU A 21 20.28 8.51 -39.02
N ARG A 22 20.80 7.64 -39.89
CA ARG A 22 22.21 7.20 -39.85
C ARG A 22 23.19 8.32 -40.14
N ARG A 23 22.89 9.22 -41.10
CA ARG A 23 23.73 10.38 -41.42
C ARG A 23 23.86 11.38 -40.30
N GLN A 24 22.82 11.49 -39.44
CA GLN A 24 22.78 12.39 -38.29
C GLN A 24 22.76 11.61 -36.97
N PHE A 25 23.65 10.60 -36.85
CA PHE A 25 23.65 9.63 -35.76
C PHE A 25 23.62 10.29 -34.37
N GLY A 26 24.47 11.30 -34.12
CA GLY A 26 24.52 11.94 -32.78
C GLY A 26 23.22 12.61 -32.37
N ALA A 27 22.60 13.36 -33.26
CA ALA A 27 21.34 14.04 -32.97
C ALA A 27 20.15 13.07 -32.91
N THR A 28 20.19 11.99 -33.69
CA THR A 28 19.21 10.90 -33.63
C THR A 28 19.32 10.15 -32.32
N LEU A 29 20.52 9.84 -31.87
CA LEU A 29 20.78 9.16 -30.61
C LEU A 29 20.26 9.97 -29.43
N ILE A 30 20.54 11.28 -29.36
CA ILE A 30 20.01 12.16 -28.31
C ILE A 30 18.48 12.16 -28.30
N THR A 31 17.85 12.24 -29.50
CA THR A 31 16.39 12.24 -29.63
C THR A 31 15.80 10.91 -29.15
N VAL A 32 16.39 9.78 -29.57
CA VAL A 32 15.93 8.44 -29.15
C VAL A 32 16.13 8.23 -27.67
N LEU A 33 17.27 8.64 -27.09
CA LEU A 33 17.50 8.55 -25.64
C LEU A 33 16.53 9.43 -24.83
N THR A 34 16.27 10.65 -25.30
CA THR A 34 15.27 11.53 -24.67
C THR A 34 13.89 10.89 -24.63
N LEU A 35 13.46 10.31 -25.75
CA LEU A 35 12.19 9.57 -25.82
C LEU A 35 12.22 8.29 -24.98
N ALA A 36 13.30 7.54 -25.03
CA ALA A 36 13.43 6.30 -24.26
C ALA A 36 13.27 6.54 -22.76
N ILE A 37 13.89 7.61 -22.23
CA ILE A 37 13.77 8.00 -20.84
C ILE A 37 12.32 8.41 -20.52
N ALA A 38 11.72 9.29 -21.34
CA ALA A 38 10.38 9.79 -21.09
C ALA A 38 9.29 8.70 -21.23
N ILE A 39 9.34 7.90 -22.31
CA ILE A 39 8.40 6.78 -22.53
C ILE A 39 8.65 5.70 -21.49
N GLY A 40 9.92 5.37 -21.19
CA GLY A 40 10.29 4.34 -20.22
C GLY A 40 9.85 4.68 -18.80
N ALA A 41 9.97 5.95 -18.36
CA ALA A 41 9.47 6.39 -17.07
C ALA A 41 7.94 6.27 -16.99
N ASN A 42 7.20 6.68 -18.04
CA ASN A 42 5.76 6.50 -18.12
C ASN A 42 5.35 5.02 -18.07
N THR A 43 6.04 4.18 -18.84
CA THR A 43 5.78 2.75 -18.92
C THR A 43 6.10 2.06 -17.58
N ALA A 44 7.17 2.44 -16.88
CA ALA A 44 7.52 1.88 -15.57
C ALA A 44 6.45 2.17 -14.52
N ILE A 45 5.99 3.43 -14.42
CA ILE A 45 4.91 3.80 -13.48
C ILE A 45 3.60 3.12 -13.88
N PHE A 46 3.27 3.05 -15.19
CA PHE A 46 2.09 2.35 -15.67
C PHE A 46 2.14 0.85 -15.34
N SER A 47 3.28 0.18 -15.48
CA SER A 47 3.44 -1.24 -15.16
C SER A 47 3.16 -1.52 -13.67
N ILE A 48 3.63 -0.63 -12.77
CA ILE A 48 3.32 -0.74 -11.34
C ILE A 48 1.83 -0.48 -11.08
N MET A 49 1.27 0.54 -11.74
CA MET A 49 -0.15 0.88 -11.63
C MET A 49 -1.04 -0.25 -12.17
N ASP A 50 -0.69 -0.86 -13.29
CA ASP A 50 -1.41 -2.02 -13.85
C ASP A 50 -1.39 -3.20 -12.88
N GLY A 51 -0.21 -3.57 -12.37
CA GLY A 51 -0.05 -4.68 -11.44
C GLY A 51 -0.80 -4.51 -10.11
N LEU A 52 -0.95 -3.26 -9.63
CA LEU A 52 -1.62 -2.96 -8.37
C LEU A 52 -3.11 -2.63 -8.52
N LEU A 53 -3.48 -1.92 -9.59
CA LEU A 53 -4.81 -1.30 -9.70
C LEU A 53 -5.71 -1.90 -10.78
N LEU A 54 -5.14 -2.39 -11.89
CA LEU A 54 -5.89 -2.75 -13.08
C LEU A 54 -5.92 -4.25 -13.37
N ARG A 55 -4.93 -4.98 -12.88
CA ARG A 55 -4.80 -6.41 -13.14
C ARG A 55 -5.85 -7.18 -12.37
N ASP A 56 -6.53 -8.09 -13.08
CA ASP A 56 -7.46 -9.02 -12.47
C ASP A 56 -6.71 -10.10 -11.69
N LEU A 57 -7.35 -10.62 -10.65
CA LEU A 57 -6.80 -11.75 -9.88
C LEU A 57 -6.62 -12.98 -10.80
N PRO A 58 -5.60 -13.79 -10.56
CA PRO A 58 -5.37 -15.03 -11.29
C PRO A 58 -6.31 -16.16 -10.77
N VAL A 59 -7.61 -15.93 -10.88
CA VAL A 59 -8.69 -16.82 -10.45
C VAL A 59 -9.62 -17.11 -11.62
N GLU A 60 -10.41 -18.16 -11.55
CA GLU A 60 -11.38 -18.49 -12.58
C GLU A 60 -12.50 -17.45 -12.60
N ASP A 61 -12.84 -16.95 -13.80
CA ASP A 61 -13.91 -15.99 -14.06
C ASP A 61 -14.03 -14.89 -12.96
N PRO A 62 -13.06 -13.99 -12.86
CA PRO A 62 -13.00 -13.00 -11.81
C PRO A 62 -14.13 -11.97 -11.87
N SER A 63 -14.81 -11.82 -13.01
CA SER A 63 -15.90 -10.87 -13.22
C SER A 63 -17.17 -11.22 -12.43
N HIS A 64 -17.40 -12.51 -12.12
CA HIS A 64 -18.52 -12.98 -11.33
C HIS A 64 -18.24 -13.07 -9.82
N LEU A 65 -17.02 -12.70 -9.38
CA LEU A 65 -16.69 -12.63 -7.96
C LEU A 65 -17.16 -11.30 -7.36
N MET A 66 -17.94 -11.38 -6.30
CA MET A 66 -18.44 -10.24 -5.54
C MET A 66 -17.98 -10.29 -4.09
N MET A 67 -17.64 -9.16 -3.56
CA MET A 67 -17.31 -8.98 -2.14
C MET A 67 -18.41 -8.19 -1.45
N LEU A 68 -18.72 -8.55 -0.23
CA LEU A 68 -19.74 -7.93 0.58
C LEU A 68 -19.15 -6.77 1.39
N LYS A 69 -19.90 -5.67 1.44
CA LYS A 69 -19.61 -4.50 2.27
C LYS A 69 -20.89 -4.02 2.93
N TRP A 70 -20.89 -3.88 4.26
CA TRP A 70 -22.05 -3.34 4.96
C TRP A 70 -21.87 -1.83 5.23
N SER A 71 -23.01 -1.13 5.33
CA SER A 71 -23.11 0.25 5.78
C SER A 71 -24.38 0.42 6.64
N ALA A 72 -24.37 1.41 7.52
CA ALA A 72 -25.52 1.70 8.40
C ALA A 72 -25.55 3.19 8.75
N HIS A 73 -26.70 3.73 9.12
CA HIS A 73 -26.80 5.06 9.72
C HIS A 73 -26.27 5.08 11.15
N LYS A 74 -26.49 3.99 11.87
CA LYS A 74 -25.95 3.78 13.22
C LYS A 74 -25.22 2.45 13.28
N ARG A 75 -24.05 2.46 13.93
CA ARG A 75 -23.25 1.25 14.11
C ARG A 75 -24.05 0.17 14.84
N PRO A 76 -24.16 -1.05 14.30
CA PRO A 76 -24.69 -2.18 15.02
C PRO A 76 -23.91 -2.43 16.32
N ASN A 77 -24.56 -3.03 17.30
CA ASN A 77 -23.97 -3.29 18.62
C ASN A 77 -22.95 -4.44 18.59
N TYR A 78 -21.99 -4.36 17.67
CA TYR A 78 -20.86 -5.29 17.65
C TYR A 78 -19.95 -5.03 18.86
N HIS A 79 -19.63 -6.07 19.61
CA HIS A 79 -18.71 -5.98 20.74
C HIS A 79 -17.27 -6.38 20.39
N SER A 80 -17.06 -7.09 19.28
CA SER A 80 -15.73 -7.41 18.76
C SER A 80 -15.67 -7.17 17.26
N SER A 81 -14.60 -6.55 16.80
CA SER A 81 -14.39 -6.33 15.37
C SER A 81 -12.91 -6.44 15.02
N SER A 82 -12.62 -7.13 13.93
CA SER A 82 -11.31 -7.15 13.31
C SER A 82 -11.44 -6.61 11.89
N SER A 83 -10.59 -5.68 11.50
CA SER A 83 -10.58 -5.12 10.14
C SER A 83 -9.41 -5.68 9.35
N TYR A 84 -9.69 -6.23 8.19
CA TYR A 84 -8.70 -6.73 7.25
C TYR A 84 -8.87 -6.10 5.87
N GLY A 85 -7.75 -5.83 5.22
CA GLY A 85 -7.75 -5.34 3.84
C GLY A 85 -8.33 -3.94 3.71
N ASP A 86 -9.31 -3.77 2.81
CA ASP A 86 -9.93 -2.49 2.49
C ASP A 86 -10.84 -1.92 3.53
N CYS A 87 -11.21 -2.76 4.39
CA CYS A 87 -12.27 -2.48 5.32
C CYS A 87 -11.69 -1.87 6.58
N VAL A 88 -11.09 -0.70 6.42
CA VAL A 88 -11.01 0.22 7.55
C VAL A 88 -12.46 0.51 7.90
N ALA A 89 -12.96 -0.24 8.86
CA ALA A 89 -14.28 -0.01 9.40
C ALA A 89 -14.29 1.43 9.91
N GLN A 90 -15.05 2.30 9.26
CA GLN A 90 -15.31 3.64 9.77
C GLN A 90 -16.33 3.48 10.89
N PHE A 91 -15.84 3.21 12.09
CA PHE A 91 -16.69 3.06 13.26
C PHE A 91 -17.12 4.40 13.85
N GLY A 92 -16.44 5.50 13.52
CA GLY A 92 -16.79 6.85 13.92
C GLY A 92 -17.45 7.63 12.78
N GLY A 93 -18.45 8.45 13.09
CA GLY A 93 -19.16 9.29 12.10
C GLY A 93 -20.62 8.91 11.88
N SER A 94 -21.29 9.66 11.00
CA SER A 94 -22.72 9.52 10.72
C SER A 94 -23.11 8.32 9.85
N ASN A 95 -22.15 7.61 9.23
CA ASN A 95 -22.39 6.46 8.37
C ASN A 95 -21.29 5.40 8.55
N PRO A 96 -21.36 4.58 9.62
CA PRO A 96 -20.42 3.49 9.83
C PRO A 96 -20.52 2.45 8.71
N SER A 97 -19.37 1.88 8.31
CA SER A 97 -19.30 0.87 7.26
C SER A 97 -18.14 -0.09 7.50
N GLY A 98 -18.23 -1.30 6.97
CA GLY A 98 -17.18 -2.31 7.06
C GLY A 98 -17.38 -3.45 6.06
N CYS A 99 -16.41 -4.34 5.94
CA CYS A 99 -16.53 -5.57 5.13
C CYS A 99 -16.30 -6.83 5.96
N ASN A 100 -16.26 -6.71 7.26
CA ASN A 100 -16.15 -7.87 8.12
C ASN A 100 -17.55 -8.26 8.62
N PHE A 101 -17.79 -9.55 8.62
CA PHE A 101 -19.05 -10.18 9.00
C PHE A 101 -18.78 -11.24 10.05
N SER A 102 -19.86 -11.67 10.73
CA SER A 102 -19.78 -12.76 11.70
C SER A 102 -19.78 -14.12 11.01
N HIS A 103 -19.24 -15.12 11.69
CA HIS A 103 -19.25 -16.50 11.18
C HIS A 103 -20.66 -17.06 11.02
N PRO A 104 -21.63 -16.88 11.97
CA PRO A 104 -22.99 -17.33 11.76
C PRO A 104 -23.68 -16.70 10.53
N PHE A 105 -23.38 -15.43 10.21
CA PHE A 105 -23.92 -14.83 8.99
C PHE A 105 -23.30 -15.43 7.73
N TYR A 106 -22.00 -15.74 7.75
CA TYR A 106 -21.35 -16.45 6.66
C TYR A 106 -22.00 -17.81 6.40
N GLU A 107 -22.27 -18.58 7.47
CA GLU A 107 -22.93 -19.89 7.33
C GLU A 107 -24.34 -19.77 6.77
N ASP A 108 -25.16 -18.82 7.29
CA ASP A 108 -26.50 -18.57 6.76
C ASP A 108 -26.47 -18.20 5.26
N LEU A 109 -25.52 -17.35 4.86
CA LEU A 109 -25.37 -16.96 3.47
C LEU A 109 -24.88 -18.12 2.59
N ARG A 110 -23.91 -18.91 3.05
CA ARG A 110 -23.37 -20.08 2.33
C ARG A 110 -24.48 -21.11 2.04
N ASP A 111 -25.34 -21.34 3.04
CA ASP A 111 -26.31 -22.45 3.00
C ASP A 111 -27.63 -22.04 2.33
N HIS A 112 -28.03 -20.76 2.35
CA HIS A 112 -29.35 -20.32 1.92
C HIS A 112 -29.36 -19.29 0.78
N ALA A 113 -28.23 -18.67 0.40
CA ALA A 113 -28.23 -17.67 -0.67
C ALA A 113 -28.41 -18.32 -2.04
N SER A 114 -29.52 -18.00 -2.71
CA SER A 114 -29.89 -18.60 -4.01
C SER A 114 -29.19 -17.97 -5.21
N SER A 115 -28.76 -16.74 -5.10
CA SER A 115 -28.12 -15.95 -6.18
C SER A 115 -26.65 -16.31 -6.42
N PHE A 116 -26.01 -17.02 -5.50
CA PHE A 116 -24.61 -17.41 -5.59
C PHE A 116 -24.47 -18.88 -5.96
N SER A 117 -23.45 -19.20 -6.75
CA SER A 117 -23.04 -20.57 -7.01
C SER A 117 -22.17 -21.12 -5.88
N SER A 118 -21.41 -20.27 -5.22
CA SER A 118 -20.59 -20.58 -4.04
C SER A 118 -20.29 -19.31 -3.27
N VAL A 119 -20.20 -19.43 -1.94
CA VAL A 119 -19.83 -18.35 -1.02
C VAL A 119 -18.70 -18.85 -0.15
N ALA A 120 -17.60 -18.12 -0.10
CA ALA A 120 -16.43 -18.40 0.73
C ALA A 120 -16.13 -17.25 1.69
N ALA A 121 -15.45 -17.56 2.77
CA ALA A 121 -15.00 -16.56 3.75
C ALA A 121 -13.53 -16.72 4.05
N PHE A 122 -12.91 -15.62 4.48
CA PHE A 122 -11.52 -15.63 4.95
C PHE A 122 -11.27 -14.55 5.99
N ALA A 123 -10.23 -14.75 6.80
CA ALA A 123 -9.73 -13.75 7.73
C ALA A 123 -8.28 -13.41 7.42
N GLY A 124 -7.82 -12.26 7.93
CA GLY A 124 -6.46 -11.77 7.72
C GLY A 124 -5.38 -12.65 8.35
N GLY A 125 -4.13 -12.33 8.00
CA GLY A 125 -2.98 -13.16 8.32
C GLY A 125 -2.66 -13.24 9.80
N GLU A 126 -2.87 -14.40 10.38
CA GLU A 126 -2.39 -14.74 11.71
C GLU A 126 -0.91 -15.09 11.66
N GLN A 127 -0.15 -14.66 12.66
CA GLN A 127 1.21 -15.15 12.84
C GLN A 127 1.16 -16.52 13.51
N LEU A 128 1.63 -17.55 12.84
CA LEU A 128 1.64 -18.91 13.31
C LEU A 128 3.09 -19.37 13.55
N ASN A 129 3.32 -19.96 14.70
CA ASN A 129 4.58 -20.65 14.96
C ASN A 129 4.55 -22.01 14.26
N VAL A 130 5.46 -22.20 13.30
CA VAL A 130 5.63 -23.48 12.58
C VAL A 130 6.80 -24.22 13.17
N SER A 131 6.55 -25.41 13.71
CA SER A 131 7.55 -26.31 14.25
C SER A 131 7.54 -27.63 13.48
N GLY A 132 8.68 -28.32 13.40
CA GLY A 132 8.77 -29.63 12.73
C GLY A 132 9.87 -29.75 11.66
N ASN A 133 10.63 -28.68 11.38
CA ASN A 133 11.77 -28.67 10.46
C ASN A 133 13.10 -28.35 11.17
N GLY A 134 13.20 -28.64 12.48
CA GLY A 134 14.44 -28.46 13.27
C GLY A 134 14.55 -27.11 13.97
N GLN A 135 13.88 -26.06 13.49
CA GLN A 135 13.78 -24.75 14.16
C GLN A 135 12.35 -24.23 14.09
N ALA A 136 11.89 -23.60 15.17
CA ALA A 136 10.62 -22.88 15.15
C ALA A 136 10.74 -21.62 14.29
N SER A 137 9.83 -21.47 13.33
CA SER A 137 9.75 -20.30 12.45
C SER A 137 8.37 -19.67 12.51
N ILE A 138 8.26 -18.39 12.17
CA ILE A 138 6.97 -17.70 12.07
C ILE A 138 6.53 -17.68 10.62
N ALA A 139 5.34 -18.21 10.37
CA ALA A 139 4.65 -18.13 9.09
C ALA A 139 3.39 -17.27 9.22
N ARG A 140 3.00 -16.61 8.13
CA ARG A 140 1.72 -15.90 8.02
C ARG A 140 0.66 -16.84 7.48
N GLY A 141 -0.25 -17.26 8.35
CA GLY A 141 -1.39 -18.10 7.98
C GLY A 141 -2.61 -17.25 7.63
N GLN A 142 -3.38 -17.66 6.65
CA GLN A 142 -4.70 -17.12 6.37
C GLN A 142 -5.75 -18.16 6.76
N LEU A 143 -6.73 -17.74 7.57
CA LEU A 143 -7.89 -18.56 7.86
C LEU A 143 -8.86 -18.46 6.67
N VAL A 144 -9.25 -19.59 6.11
CA VAL A 144 -10.12 -19.65 4.93
C VAL A 144 -11.17 -20.73 5.11
N SER A 145 -12.35 -20.54 4.53
CA SER A 145 -13.39 -21.58 4.50
C SER A 145 -12.95 -22.78 3.65
N GLY A 146 -13.47 -23.95 3.94
CA GLY A 146 -13.07 -25.17 3.23
C GLY A 146 -13.30 -25.13 1.73
N ASN A 147 -14.33 -24.40 1.29
CA ASN A 147 -14.65 -24.18 -0.12
C ASN A 147 -13.93 -22.97 -0.76
N TYR A 148 -12.98 -22.35 -0.07
CA TYR A 148 -12.30 -21.12 -0.52
C TYR A 148 -11.64 -21.29 -1.90
N PHE A 149 -10.82 -22.31 -2.07
CA PHE A 149 -10.10 -22.53 -3.33
C PHE A 149 -11.03 -22.92 -4.47
N SER A 150 -12.06 -23.74 -4.20
CA SER A 150 -13.07 -24.11 -5.21
C SER A 150 -13.94 -22.92 -5.62
N THR A 151 -14.30 -22.03 -4.68
CA THR A 151 -15.03 -20.79 -5.00
C THR A 151 -14.20 -19.87 -5.90
N LEU A 152 -12.88 -19.83 -5.73
CA LEU A 152 -11.97 -19.02 -6.55
C LEU A 152 -11.54 -19.73 -7.85
N GLY A 153 -11.79 -21.02 -8.00
CA GLY A 153 -11.28 -21.82 -9.13
C GLY A 153 -9.76 -21.99 -9.10
N VAL A 154 -9.14 -21.96 -7.91
CA VAL A 154 -7.69 -22.10 -7.73
C VAL A 154 -7.33 -23.57 -7.51
N ALA A 155 -6.60 -24.14 -8.45
CA ALA A 155 -6.08 -25.51 -8.35
C ALA A 155 -4.86 -25.60 -7.42
N ALA A 156 -4.55 -26.82 -6.96
CA ALA A 156 -3.29 -27.10 -6.28
C ALA A 156 -2.19 -27.39 -7.30
N ALA A 157 -0.98 -26.87 -7.07
CA ALA A 157 0.22 -27.24 -7.84
C ALA A 157 0.73 -28.64 -7.43
N LEU A 158 0.49 -29.04 -6.19
CA LEU A 158 0.84 -30.35 -5.66
C LEU A 158 -0.18 -30.75 -4.59
N GLY A 159 -0.53 -32.05 -4.53
CA GLY A 159 -1.53 -32.54 -3.58
C GLY A 159 -2.96 -32.08 -3.93
N ARG A 160 -3.73 -31.66 -2.94
CA ARG A 160 -5.11 -31.15 -3.10
C ARG A 160 -5.34 -29.80 -2.41
N PRO A 161 -6.29 -28.98 -2.87
CA PRO A 161 -6.73 -27.81 -2.12
C PRO A 161 -7.54 -28.22 -0.89
N LEU A 162 -7.87 -27.25 -0.03
CA LEU A 162 -8.86 -27.46 1.04
C LEU A 162 -10.22 -27.81 0.44
N GLN A 163 -10.95 -28.64 1.15
CA GLN A 163 -12.30 -29.08 0.81
C GLN A 163 -13.28 -28.73 1.93
N PRO A 164 -14.60 -28.63 1.68
CA PRO A 164 -15.59 -28.31 2.70
C PRO A 164 -15.51 -29.22 3.94
N ASP A 165 -15.21 -30.49 3.77
CA ASP A 165 -15.07 -31.46 4.86
C ASP A 165 -13.86 -31.18 5.77
N ASP A 166 -12.84 -30.48 5.29
CA ASP A 166 -11.69 -30.06 6.09
C ASP A 166 -12.06 -28.92 7.07
N ASP A 167 -13.14 -28.16 6.80
CA ASP A 167 -13.59 -27.03 7.60
C ASP A 167 -14.68 -27.42 8.60
N ASN A 168 -14.43 -28.47 9.32
CA ASN A 168 -15.28 -28.99 10.39
C ASN A 168 -14.47 -29.02 11.68
N PRO A 169 -15.00 -28.56 12.83
CA PRO A 169 -14.32 -28.61 14.12
C PRO A 169 -13.77 -30.00 14.52
N SER A 170 -14.42 -31.06 14.07
CA SER A 170 -14.03 -32.47 14.34
C SER A 170 -13.02 -33.01 13.30
N ALA A 171 -12.77 -32.29 12.20
CA ALA A 171 -11.86 -32.74 11.18
C ALA A 171 -10.37 -32.75 11.65
N PRO A 172 -9.52 -33.61 11.05
CA PRO A 172 -8.08 -33.52 11.26
C PRO A 172 -7.56 -32.13 10.86
N ALA A 173 -6.60 -31.60 11.60
CA ALA A 173 -5.99 -30.34 11.26
C ALA A 173 -5.17 -30.46 9.97
N VAL A 174 -5.49 -29.66 8.97
CA VAL A 174 -4.82 -29.64 7.67
C VAL A 174 -4.42 -28.23 7.26
N ALA A 175 -3.41 -28.14 6.38
CA ALA A 175 -2.96 -26.87 5.80
C ALA A 175 -2.58 -27.02 4.33
N VAL A 176 -2.77 -25.95 3.56
CA VAL A 176 -2.26 -25.78 2.19
C VAL A 176 -1.17 -24.73 2.22
N LEU A 177 0.00 -25.01 1.67
CA LEU A 177 1.12 -24.07 1.59
C LEU A 177 0.94 -23.14 0.38
N SER A 178 1.46 -21.92 0.48
CA SER A 178 1.69 -21.12 -0.72
C SER A 178 2.86 -21.68 -1.52
N TYR A 179 2.87 -21.45 -2.83
CA TYR A 179 3.95 -21.91 -3.69
C TYR A 179 5.32 -21.34 -3.30
N ALA A 180 5.36 -20.07 -2.90
CA ALA A 180 6.58 -19.39 -2.49
C ALA A 180 7.15 -19.97 -1.17
N TYR A 181 6.29 -20.22 -0.20
CA TYR A 181 6.68 -20.79 1.08
C TYR A 181 7.19 -22.22 0.93
N TRP A 182 6.51 -23.02 0.08
CA TRP A 182 6.98 -24.37 -0.25
C TRP A 182 8.38 -24.39 -0.87
N LEU A 183 8.67 -23.47 -1.79
CA LEU A 183 10.01 -23.37 -2.39
C LEU A 183 11.07 -22.95 -1.39
N HIS A 184 10.76 -21.96 -0.54
CA HIS A 184 11.74 -21.36 0.35
C HIS A 184 12.02 -22.24 1.59
N ASP A 185 10.98 -22.66 2.31
CA ASP A 185 11.11 -23.33 3.61
C ASP A 185 11.14 -24.87 3.50
N PHE A 186 10.63 -25.44 2.40
CA PHE A 186 10.61 -26.87 2.13
C PHE A 186 11.43 -27.25 0.88
N SER A 187 12.24 -26.33 0.34
CA SER A 187 13.16 -26.56 -0.80
C SER A 187 12.44 -27.15 -2.03
N GLY A 188 11.16 -26.89 -2.21
CA GLY A 188 10.37 -27.41 -3.32
C GLY A 188 10.19 -28.93 -3.32
N SER A 189 10.39 -29.60 -2.19
CA SER A 189 10.29 -31.06 -2.11
C SER A 189 8.84 -31.55 -2.20
N PRO A 190 8.50 -32.48 -3.12
CA PRO A 190 7.18 -33.09 -3.19
C PRO A 190 6.81 -33.92 -1.95
N ALA A 191 7.81 -34.38 -1.17
CA ALA A 191 7.60 -35.14 0.05
C ALA A 191 6.97 -34.31 1.19
N VAL A 192 6.66 -33.03 0.95
CA VAL A 192 5.93 -32.17 1.88
C VAL A 192 4.48 -32.61 2.07
N ILE A 193 3.86 -33.23 1.07
CA ILE A 193 2.47 -33.72 1.16
C ILE A 193 2.40 -34.90 2.13
N GLY A 194 1.47 -34.82 3.07
CA GLY A 194 1.31 -35.79 4.16
C GLY A 194 2.24 -35.56 5.35
N LYS A 195 3.20 -34.61 5.26
CA LYS A 195 4.07 -34.24 6.38
C LYS A 195 3.28 -33.52 7.46
N THR A 196 3.48 -33.90 8.71
CA THR A 196 2.90 -33.22 9.86
C THR A 196 3.85 -32.12 10.37
N VAL A 197 3.33 -30.91 10.54
CA VAL A 197 4.01 -29.77 11.16
C VAL A 197 3.18 -29.29 12.36
N GLY A 198 3.85 -28.73 13.37
CA GLY A 198 3.13 -28.11 14.49
C GLY A 198 2.79 -26.66 14.12
N LEU A 199 1.51 -26.31 14.08
CA LEU A 199 1.04 -24.92 13.97
C LEU A 199 0.55 -24.44 15.34
N ASN A 200 1.26 -23.51 15.99
CA ASN A 200 0.99 -23.11 17.39
C ASN A 200 0.88 -24.34 18.33
N GLY A 201 1.68 -25.37 18.09
CA GLY A 201 1.63 -26.64 18.84
C GLY A 201 0.55 -27.62 18.37
N VAL A 202 -0.35 -27.25 17.45
CA VAL A 202 -1.37 -28.14 16.89
C VAL A 202 -0.76 -28.97 15.77
N PRO A 203 -0.69 -30.33 15.88
CA PRO A 203 -0.22 -31.18 14.78
C PRO A 203 -1.13 -31.02 13.56
N THR A 204 -0.56 -30.55 12.44
CA THR A 204 -1.29 -30.19 11.23
C THR A 204 -0.66 -30.87 10.03
N VAL A 205 -1.46 -31.54 9.20
CA VAL A 205 -0.98 -32.25 8.02
C VAL A 205 -1.01 -31.33 6.81
N ILE A 206 0.09 -31.26 6.07
CA ILE A 206 0.15 -30.52 4.79
C ILE A 206 -0.51 -31.37 3.72
N VAL A 207 -1.64 -30.90 3.17
CA VAL A 207 -2.44 -31.62 2.16
C VAL A 207 -2.22 -31.13 0.74
N GLY A 208 -1.67 -29.92 0.56
CA GLY A 208 -1.44 -29.37 -0.76
C GLY A 208 -0.53 -28.14 -0.77
N VAL A 209 -0.20 -27.73 -2.00
CA VAL A 209 0.50 -26.49 -2.33
C VAL A 209 -0.37 -25.75 -3.35
N ALA A 210 -0.69 -24.49 -3.08
CA ALA A 210 -1.50 -23.66 -3.97
C ALA A 210 -0.80 -23.41 -5.33
N ALA A 211 -1.57 -23.09 -6.36
CA ALA A 211 -1.03 -22.77 -7.68
C ALA A 211 -0.01 -21.63 -7.62
N ARG A 212 1.04 -21.70 -8.44
CA ARG A 212 2.12 -20.69 -8.51
C ARG A 212 1.60 -19.28 -8.79
N SER A 213 0.55 -19.16 -9.59
CA SER A 213 -0.07 -17.89 -9.96
C SER A 213 -0.84 -17.25 -8.82
N TYR A 214 -1.28 -18.03 -7.82
CA TYR A 214 -2.14 -17.55 -6.74
C TYR A 214 -1.32 -17.12 -5.51
N THR A 215 -1.54 -15.89 -5.05
CA THR A 215 -0.90 -15.36 -3.83
C THR A 215 -1.91 -15.06 -2.74
N SER A 216 -2.94 -14.29 -3.03
CA SER A 216 -4.07 -14.00 -2.12
C SER A 216 -5.14 -13.16 -2.83
N LEU A 217 -6.32 -13.02 -2.21
CA LEU A 217 -7.33 -12.02 -2.60
C LEU A 217 -6.94 -10.59 -2.20
N THR A 218 -5.85 -10.40 -1.47
CA THR A 218 -5.36 -9.09 -1.05
C THR A 218 -4.04 -8.80 -1.77
N PRO A 219 -4.05 -8.10 -2.92
CA PRO A 219 -2.84 -7.76 -3.65
C PRO A 219 -1.80 -7.08 -2.74
N GLY A 220 -0.56 -7.53 -2.83
CA GLY A 220 0.53 -7.03 -1.98
C GLY A 220 0.69 -7.73 -0.62
N ASN A 221 -0.27 -8.55 -0.18
CA ASN A 221 -0.12 -9.41 0.99
C ASN A 221 0.20 -10.84 0.56
N ILE A 222 1.29 -11.38 1.08
CA ILE A 222 1.68 -12.77 0.86
C ILE A 222 1.40 -13.55 2.14
N TYR A 223 0.69 -14.65 1.99
CA TYR A 223 0.51 -15.65 3.03
C TYR A 223 1.39 -16.86 2.76
N ASP A 224 1.90 -17.45 3.82
CA ASP A 224 2.78 -18.63 3.74
C ASP A 224 1.94 -19.92 3.69
N LEU A 225 0.79 -19.92 4.39
CA LEU A 225 -0.09 -21.07 4.44
C LEU A 225 -1.55 -20.69 4.64
N PHE A 226 -2.44 -21.59 4.27
CA PHE A 226 -3.90 -21.45 4.38
C PHE A 226 -4.43 -22.58 5.26
N VAL A 227 -5.24 -22.24 6.25
CA VAL A 227 -5.82 -23.18 7.20
C VAL A 227 -7.33 -23.00 7.30
N PRO A 228 -8.12 -24.05 7.58
CA PRO A 228 -9.57 -23.93 7.74
C PRO A 228 -9.96 -22.96 8.87
N ILE A 229 -11.10 -22.25 8.68
CA ILE A 229 -11.68 -21.35 9.69
C ILE A 229 -11.98 -22.11 10.97
N SER A 230 -12.46 -23.36 10.88
CA SER A 230 -12.75 -24.23 12.02
C SER A 230 -11.55 -24.52 12.92
N MET A 231 -10.32 -24.30 12.42
CA MET A 231 -9.11 -24.41 13.25
C MET A 231 -8.84 -23.19 14.15
N SER A 232 -9.57 -22.09 13.95
CA SER A 232 -9.32 -20.83 14.70
C SER A 232 -9.31 -21.03 16.23
N PRO A 233 -10.26 -21.75 16.87
CA PRO A 233 -10.23 -21.97 18.31
C PRO A 233 -9.00 -22.76 18.79
N ARG A 234 -8.50 -23.66 17.96
CA ARG A 234 -7.31 -24.49 18.27
C ARG A 234 -6.00 -23.72 18.09
N LEU A 235 -5.94 -22.83 17.08
CA LEU A 235 -4.76 -22.04 16.77
C LEU A 235 -4.65 -20.77 17.61
N THR A 236 -5.79 -20.17 17.97
CA THR A 236 -5.89 -18.92 18.72
C THR A 236 -6.92 -19.01 19.83
N PRO A 237 -6.67 -19.77 20.92
CA PRO A 237 -7.68 -20.09 21.94
C PRO A 237 -8.31 -18.88 22.64
N ARG A 238 -7.66 -17.70 22.59
CA ARG A 238 -8.22 -16.45 23.17
C ARG A 238 -9.34 -15.84 22.32
N TRP A 239 -9.57 -16.36 21.11
CA TRP A 239 -10.54 -15.84 20.16
C TRP A 239 -11.71 -16.81 19.93
N ASP A 240 -11.83 -17.79 20.79
CA ASP A 240 -12.76 -18.91 20.71
C ASP A 240 -14.25 -18.52 20.56
N PRO A 241 -14.79 -17.49 21.24
CA PRO A 241 -16.22 -17.14 21.13
C PRO A 241 -16.64 -16.59 19.76
N ARG A 242 -15.71 -16.45 18.80
CA ARG A 242 -16.01 -15.80 17.52
C ARG A 242 -16.86 -16.64 16.57
N GLN A 243 -16.79 -17.96 16.65
CA GLN A 243 -17.47 -18.81 15.67
C GLN A 243 -18.98 -18.81 15.87
N ASP A 244 -19.47 -18.84 17.10
CA ASP A 244 -20.91 -18.90 17.40
C ASP A 244 -21.52 -17.52 17.70
N ASP A 245 -20.74 -16.45 17.59
CA ASP A 245 -21.09 -15.12 18.04
C ASP A 245 -21.41 -14.17 16.89
N ALA A 246 -22.70 -13.85 16.71
CA ALA A 246 -23.15 -12.90 15.70
C ALA A 246 -22.65 -11.46 15.93
N GLY A 247 -22.30 -11.09 17.17
CA GLY A 247 -21.76 -9.78 17.53
C GLY A 247 -20.25 -9.64 17.32
N SER A 248 -19.56 -10.71 16.92
CA SER A 248 -18.13 -10.71 16.58
C SER A 248 -17.94 -10.75 15.08
N ILE A 249 -17.51 -9.62 14.50
CA ILE A 249 -17.28 -9.49 13.04
C ILE A 249 -15.79 -9.57 12.73
N TRP A 250 -15.39 -10.56 11.92
CA TRP A 250 -13.97 -10.82 11.64
C TRP A 250 -13.69 -11.48 10.28
N LEU A 251 -14.73 -11.96 9.58
CA LEU A 251 -14.61 -12.62 8.29
C LEU A 251 -14.91 -11.66 7.14
N VAL A 252 -14.12 -11.71 6.10
CA VAL A 252 -14.45 -11.13 4.80
C VAL A 252 -15.15 -12.21 3.98
N ILE A 253 -16.27 -11.87 3.36
CA ILE A 253 -17.07 -12.80 2.56
C ILE A 253 -16.93 -12.44 1.09
N VAL A 254 -16.67 -13.47 0.28
CA VAL A 254 -16.64 -13.41 -1.20
C VAL A 254 -17.61 -14.45 -1.76
N GLY A 255 -18.42 -14.04 -2.70
CA GLY A 255 -19.37 -14.93 -3.37
C GLY A 255 -19.22 -14.91 -4.88
N ARG A 256 -19.41 -16.06 -5.53
CA ARG A 256 -19.48 -16.18 -6.98
C ARG A 256 -20.93 -16.14 -7.41
N LEU A 257 -21.34 -15.17 -8.19
CA LEU A 257 -22.69 -15.07 -8.73
C LEU A 257 -22.96 -16.23 -9.72
N LYS A 258 -24.21 -16.74 -9.72
CA LYS A 258 -24.67 -17.67 -10.75
C LYS A 258 -24.72 -16.97 -12.11
N PRO A 259 -24.43 -17.67 -13.22
CA PRO A 259 -24.58 -17.11 -14.56
C PRO A 259 -25.97 -16.53 -14.78
N GLY A 260 -26.06 -15.30 -15.30
CA GLY A 260 -27.33 -14.63 -15.61
C GLY A 260 -28.05 -13.98 -14.43
N VAL A 261 -27.53 -14.05 -13.22
CA VAL A 261 -28.08 -13.33 -12.07
C VAL A 261 -27.56 -11.88 -12.07
N LEU A 262 -28.50 -10.94 -12.00
CA LEU A 262 -28.17 -9.51 -11.88
C LEU A 262 -27.65 -9.19 -10.48
N THR A 263 -26.64 -8.33 -10.39
CA THR A 263 -26.03 -7.92 -9.12
C THR A 263 -27.06 -7.31 -8.17
N ASP A 264 -28.01 -6.51 -8.69
CA ASP A 264 -29.07 -5.86 -7.88
C ASP A 264 -29.97 -6.87 -7.19
N ARG A 265 -30.29 -8.00 -7.87
CA ARG A 265 -31.10 -9.09 -7.30
C ARG A 265 -30.33 -9.79 -6.17
N ALA A 266 -29.08 -10.11 -6.40
CA ALA A 266 -28.22 -10.74 -5.39
C ALA A 266 -28.02 -9.81 -4.18
N GLN A 267 -27.88 -8.50 -4.42
CA GLN A 267 -27.75 -7.51 -3.37
C GLN A 267 -29.02 -7.43 -2.51
N ALA A 268 -30.20 -7.39 -3.10
CA ALA A 268 -31.48 -7.38 -2.35
C ALA A 268 -31.67 -8.63 -1.50
N GLU A 269 -31.25 -9.81 -2.01
CA GLU A 269 -31.26 -11.07 -1.25
C GLU A 269 -30.36 -10.97 -0.02
N VAL A 270 -29.09 -10.54 -0.20
CA VAL A 270 -28.11 -10.40 0.87
C VAL A 270 -28.53 -9.33 1.89
N ASP A 271 -29.08 -8.20 1.45
CA ASP A 271 -29.64 -7.16 2.33
C ASP A 271 -30.71 -7.71 3.26
N THR A 272 -31.63 -8.51 2.70
CA THR A 272 -32.70 -9.13 3.47
C THR A 272 -32.15 -10.11 4.51
N MET A 273 -31.19 -10.96 4.12
CA MET A 273 -30.55 -11.91 5.02
C MET A 273 -29.77 -11.21 6.14
N PHE A 274 -29.01 -10.17 5.80
CA PHE A 274 -28.22 -9.39 6.76
C PHE A 274 -29.11 -8.63 7.76
N GLY A 275 -30.16 -7.99 7.26
CA GLY A 275 -31.15 -7.33 8.10
C GLY A 275 -31.79 -8.30 9.10
N ARG A 276 -32.16 -9.51 8.64
CA ARG A 276 -32.69 -10.57 9.50
C ARG A 276 -31.66 -11.04 10.53
N ALA A 277 -30.42 -11.32 10.11
CA ALA A 277 -29.36 -11.81 11.00
C ALA A 277 -29.05 -10.84 12.16
N LEU A 278 -29.15 -9.53 11.93
CA LEU A 278 -28.86 -8.51 12.95
C LEU A 278 -30.09 -8.10 13.78
N SER A 279 -31.33 -8.30 13.30
CA SER A 279 -32.55 -7.89 13.98
C SER A 279 -33.23 -9.00 14.78
N VAL A 280 -32.93 -10.27 14.48
CA VAL A 280 -33.55 -11.45 15.12
C VAL A 280 -32.60 -12.02 16.16
N GLY A 281 -33.12 -12.40 17.32
CA GLY A 281 -32.38 -13.03 18.41
C GLY A 281 -32.75 -12.45 19.78
N ALA A 282 -32.27 -13.06 20.84
CA ALA A 282 -32.50 -12.63 22.21
C ALA A 282 -31.91 -11.22 22.51
N LYS A 283 -30.85 -10.84 21.79
CA LYS A 283 -30.22 -9.52 21.88
C LYS A 283 -29.96 -9.01 20.46
N PRO A 284 -30.94 -8.29 19.84
CA PRO A 284 -30.74 -7.74 18.49
C PRO A 284 -29.55 -6.78 18.45
N LEU A 285 -28.71 -6.93 17.42
CA LEU A 285 -27.52 -6.10 17.20
C LEU A 285 -27.87 -4.77 16.53
N SER A 286 -29.03 -4.67 15.89
CA SER A 286 -29.55 -3.47 15.25
C SER A 286 -31.04 -3.28 15.56
N LYS A 287 -31.51 -2.03 15.39
CA LYS A 287 -32.90 -1.64 15.54
C LYS A 287 -33.54 -1.30 14.20
N PRO A 288 -34.86 -1.44 14.05
CA PRO A 288 -35.55 -0.85 12.92
C PRO A 288 -35.23 0.65 12.84
N GLY A 289 -34.71 1.12 11.72
CA GLY A 289 -34.28 2.52 11.54
C GLY A 289 -32.77 2.75 11.53
N ASP A 290 -31.94 1.76 11.84
CA ASP A 290 -30.49 1.85 11.72
C ASP A 290 -30.02 1.81 10.24
N ALA A 291 -30.96 1.66 9.28
CA ALA A 291 -30.77 1.67 7.82
C ALA A 291 -29.55 0.83 7.40
N LEU A 292 -29.58 -0.44 7.76
CA LEU A 292 -28.57 -1.42 7.37
C LEU A 292 -28.66 -1.69 5.86
N ALA A 293 -27.52 -1.70 5.19
CA ALA A 293 -27.42 -2.10 3.79
C ALA A 293 -26.13 -2.86 3.54
N VAL A 294 -26.20 -3.86 2.65
CA VAL A 294 -25.02 -4.55 2.12
C VAL A 294 -24.86 -4.18 0.64
N THR A 295 -23.69 -3.75 0.27
CA THR A 295 -23.33 -3.46 -1.12
C THR A 295 -22.43 -4.58 -1.64
N LEU A 296 -22.78 -5.13 -2.80
CA LEU A 296 -21.93 -6.05 -3.53
C LEU A 296 -20.95 -5.27 -4.40
N THR A 297 -19.66 -5.45 -4.16
CA THR A 297 -18.61 -4.80 -4.93
C THR A 297 -17.83 -5.85 -5.75
N PRO A 298 -17.49 -5.55 -7.03
CA PRO A 298 -16.70 -6.48 -7.82
C PRO A 298 -15.37 -6.82 -7.15
N ALA A 299 -15.07 -8.11 -7.01
CA ALA A 299 -13.84 -8.61 -6.40
C ALA A 299 -12.78 -9.04 -7.43
N GLN A 300 -13.02 -8.78 -8.72
CA GLN A 300 -12.16 -9.20 -9.85
C GLN A 300 -10.69 -8.84 -9.69
N SER A 301 -10.40 -7.75 -9.03
CA SER A 301 -9.03 -7.30 -8.78
C SER A 301 -8.63 -7.34 -7.31
N GLY A 302 -9.36 -8.09 -6.49
CA GLY A 302 -9.11 -8.30 -5.07
C GLY A 302 -9.54 -7.16 -4.16
N LEU A 303 -9.17 -7.29 -2.89
CA LEU A 303 -9.42 -6.27 -1.88
C LEU A 303 -8.71 -4.96 -2.24
N ALA A 304 -9.43 -3.83 -2.21
CA ALA A 304 -8.96 -2.52 -2.64
C ALA A 304 -8.07 -1.75 -1.61
N GLY A 305 -7.59 -2.37 -0.47
CA GLY A 305 -6.80 -1.70 0.56
C GLY A 305 -5.49 -1.13 0.04
N ALA A 306 -4.71 -1.95 -0.60
CA ALA A 306 -3.52 -1.49 -1.29
C ALA A 306 -3.87 -0.49 -2.42
N ARG A 307 -5.01 -0.71 -3.11
CA ARG A 307 -5.47 0.22 -4.13
C ARG A 307 -5.72 1.60 -3.57
N ARG A 308 -6.55 1.76 -2.53
CA ARG A 308 -6.87 3.08 -1.95
C ARG A 308 -5.62 3.79 -1.49
N GLN A 309 -4.71 3.05 -0.86
CA GLN A 309 -3.46 3.60 -0.35
C GLN A 309 -2.56 4.11 -1.50
N PHE A 310 -2.49 3.38 -2.62
CA PHE A 310 -1.56 3.71 -3.71
C PHE A 310 -2.21 4.41 -4.91
N THR A 311 -3.56 4.46 -5.04
CA THR A 311 -4.21 5.11 -6.19
C THR A 311 -3.82 6.57 -6.31
N GLN A 312 -3.96 7.36 -5.25
CA GLN A 312 -3.67 8.79 -5.30
C GLN A 312 -2.17 9.05 -5.56
N PRO A 313 -1.21 8.42 -4.85
CA PRO A 313 0.21 8.57 -5.15
C PRO A 313 0.58 8.18 -6.57
N LEU A 314 0.11 7.02 -7.06
CA LEU A 314 0.42 6.55 -8.41
C LEU A 314 -0.19 7.44 -9.49
N THR A 315 -1.40 7.98 -9.27
CA THR A 315 -2.03 8.94 -10.19
C THR A 315 -1.21 10.24 -10.28
N ILE A 316 -0.77 10.78 -9.14
CA ILE A 316 0.10 11.97 -9.11
C ILE A 316 1.42 11.69 -9.84
N MET A 317 2.02 10.53 -9.62
CA MET A 317 3.25 10.13 -10.30
C MET A 317 3.04 9.95 -11.81
N MET A 318 1.91 9.36 -12.22
CA MET A 318 1.57 9.21 -13.64
C MET A 318 1.40 10.57 -14.32
N LEU A 319 0.78 11.53 -13.65
CA LEU A 319 0.68 12.92 -14.13
C LEU A 319 2.09 13.57 -14.24
N ALA A 320 2.93 13.38 -13.25
CA ALA A 320 4.29 13.94 -13.24
C ALA A 320 5.17 13.38 -14.36
N VAL A 321 5.15 12.05 -14.61
CA VAL A 321 5.88 11.47 -15.74
C VAL A 321 5.25 11.82 -17.08
N GLY A 322 3.92 12.06 -17.13
CA GLY A 322 3.25 12.63 -18.29
C GLY A 322 3.75 14.03 -18.63
N VAL A 323 4.01 14.87 -17.63
CA VAL A 323 4.65 16.19 -17.81
C VAL A 323 6.06 16.06 -18.39
N ILE A 324 6.86 15.08 -17.90
CA ILE A 324 8.18 14.79 -18.49
C ILE A 324 8.06 14.46 -19.98
N LEU A 325 7.09 13.64 -20.34
CA LEU A 325 6.85 13.29 -21.74
C LEU A 325 6.50 14.53 -22.57
N LEU A 326 5.68 15.43 -22.05
CA LEU A 326 5.37 16.70 -22.74
C LEU A 326 6.61 17.58 -22.90
N ILE A 327 7.48 17.67 -21.90
CA ILE A 327 8.77 18.36 -21.98
C ILE A 327 9.65 17.71 -23.06
N ALA A 328 9.75 16.37 -23.08
CA ALA A 328 10.51 15.65 -24.09
C ALA A 328 9.95 15.88 -25.51
N CYS A 329 8.62 15.85 -25.68
CA CYS A 329 7.95 16.16 -26.94
C CYS A 329 8.21 17.60 -27.39
N ALA A 330 8.18 18.57 -26.47
CA ALA A 330 8.49 19.97 -26.78
C ALA A 330 9.95 20.14 -27.22
N ASN A 331 10.90 19.45 -26.58
CA ASN A 331 12.31 19.45 -26.96
C ASN A 331 12.53 18.92 -28.37
N ILE A 332 11.93 17.75 -28.64
CA ILE A 332 12.06 17.10 -29.93
C ILE A 332 11.38 17.92 -31.04
N GLY A 333 10.17 18.45 -30.72
CA GLY A 333 9.45 19.36 -31.60
C GLY A 333 10.28 20.61 -31.95
N GLY A 334 10.94 21.20 -30.96
CA GLY A 334 11.87 22.32 -31.13
C GLY A 334 13.08 21.99 -32.04
N LEU A 335 13.71 20.84 -31.77
CA LEU A 335 14.84 20.34 -32.61
C LEU A 335 14.42 20.01 -34.05
N GLN A 336 13.27 19.37 -34.21
CA GLN A 336 12.73 19.06 -35.54
C GLN A 336 12.35 20.33 -36.32
N LEU A 337 11.79 21.32 -35.62
CA LEU A 337 11.46 22.61 -36.19
C LEU A 337 12.71 23.35 -36.66
N ALA A 338 13.79 23.37 -35.86
CA ALA A 338 15.07 23.94 -36.22
C ALA A 338 15.65 23.27 -37.47
N ARG A 339 15.55 21.95 -37.57
CA ARG A 339 15.97 21.18 -38.77
C ARG A 339 15.11 21.49 -39.99
N ALA A 340 13.80 21.66 -39.83
CA ALA A 340 12.90 22.00 -40.92
C ALA A 340 13.24 23.36 -41.54
N ILE A 341 13.56 24.36 -40.69
CA ILE A 341 14.03 25.69 -41.15
C ILE A 341 15.33 25.57 -41.96
N SER A 342 16.31 24.77 -41.51
CA SER A 342 17.56 24.58 -42.25
C SER A 342 17.40 23.91 -43.63
N ARG A 343 16.27 23.21 -43.85
CA ARG A 343 15.93 22.50 -45.10
C ARG A 343 14.84 23.22 -45.92
N GLU A 344 14.47 24.43 -45.52
CA GLU A 344 13.36 25.17 -46.16
C GLU A 344 13.58 25.35 -47.65
N LYS A 345 14.82 25.70 -48.10
CA LYS A 345 15.18 25.83 -49.49
C LYS A 345 15.06 24.51 -50.27
N GLU A 346 15.46 23.39 -49.69
CA GLU A 346 15.33 22.06 -50.28
C GLU A 346 13.86 21.65 -50.44
N MET A 347 13.03 21.93 -49.41
CA MET A 347 11.61 21.65 -49.49
C MET A 347 10.88 22.55 -50.49
N ALA A 348 11.21 23.84 -50.53
CA ALA A 348 10.69 24.77 -51.54
C ALA A 348 11.00 24.33 -52.97
N LEU A 349 12.23 23.87 -53.22
CA LEU A 349 12.63 23.33 -54.52
C LEU A 349 11.84 22.07 -54.92
N ARG A 350 11.62 21.16 -53.96
CA ARG A 350 10.81 19.96 -54.20
C ARG A 350 9.34 20.27 -54.50
N ILE A 351 8.77 21.28 -53.85
CA ILE A 351 7.39 21.74 -54.11
C ILE A 351 7.33 22.37 -55.50
N ALA A 352 8.33 23.20 -55.87
CA ALA A 352 8.43 23.82 -57.20
C ALA A 352 8.56 22.79 -58.33
N LEU A 353 9.19 21.62 -58.07
CA LEU A 353 9.32 20.51 -59.02
C LEU A 353 8.08 19.58 -59.04
N GLY A 354 6.95 19.98 -58.42
CA GLY A 354 5.67 19.23 -58.43
C GLY A 354 5.47 18.22 -57.32
N GLY A 355 6.28 18.25 -56.25
CA GLY A 355 6.09 17.42 -55.06
C GLY A 355 4.87 17.84 -54.26
N GLY A 356 3.83 17.02 -54.24
CA GLY A 356 2.59 17.31 -53.47
C GLY A 356 2.82 17.46 -51.95
N GLN A 357 2.16 18.44 -51.33
CA GLN A 357 2.26 18.73 -49.89
C GLN A 357 2.00 17.49 -49.01
N GLY A 358 1.04 16.63 -49.40
CA GLY A 358 0.72 15.38 -48.67
C GLY A 358 1.86 14.37 -48.63
N ARG A 359 2.75 14.36 -49.65
CA ARG A 359 3.94 13.50 -49.72
C ARG A 359 5.01 13.97 -48.71
N ILE A 360 5.19 15.27 -48.56
CA ILE A 360 6.13 15.85 -47.59
C ILE A 360 5.63 15.60 -46.16
N LEU A 361 4.32 15.82 -45.92
CA LEU A 361 3.70 15.52 -44.62
C LEU A 361 3.92 14.06 -44.24
N ARG A 362 3.60 13.12 -45.13
CA ARG A 362 3.78 11.67 -44.88
C ARG A 362 5.24 11.34 -44.60
N GLN A 363 6.20 11.91 -45.34
CA GLN A 363 7.64 11.68 -45.13
C GLN A 363 8.10 12.16 -43.75
N LEU A 364 7.68 13.37 -43.30
CA LEU A 364 8.00 13.91 -41.99
C LEU A 364 7.36 13.08 -40.86
N LEU A 365 6.10 12.65 -41.02
CA LEU A 365 5.44 11.76 -40.07
C LEU A 365 6.13 10.40 -39.98
N THR A 366 6.56 9.81 -41.10
CA THR A 366 7.28 8.54 -41.13
C THR A 366 8.65 8.65 -40.42
N GLU A 367 9.37 9.75 -40.60
CA GLU A 367 10.64 10.03 -39.90
C GLU A 367 10.40 10.11 -38.39
N SER A 368 9.38 10.89 -37.94
CA SER A 368 9.03 11.06 -36.54
C SER A 368 8.53 9.76 -35.91
N LEU A 369 7.73 8.99 -36.60
CA LEU A 369 7.21 7.71 -36.14
C LEU A 369 8.31 6.66 -35.97
N LEU A 370 9.30 6.63 -36.90
CA LEU A 370 10.46 5.76 -36.79
C LEU A 370 11.30 6.07 -35.54
N VAL A 371 11.56 7.36 -35.29
CA VAL A 371 12.26 7.80 -34.06
C VAL A 371 11.46 7.46 -32.81
N ALA A 372 10.13 7.65 -32.83
CA ALA A 372 9.26 7.33 -31.71
C ALA A 372 9.20 5.81 -31.44
N THR A 373 9.20 4.99 -32.49
CA THR A 373 9.25 3.52 -32.36
C THR A 373 10.58 3.06 -31.76
N LEU A 374 11.70 3.60 -32.22
CA LEU A 374 13.02 3.31 -31.64
C LEU A 374 13.10 3.77 -30.19
N GLY A 375 12.56 4.95 -29.88
CA GLY A 375 12.43 5.46 -28.52
C GLY A 375 11.53 4.59 -27.64
N GLY A 376 10.43 4.08 -28.17
CA GLY A 376 9.53 3.16 -27.48
C GLY A 376 10.17 1.81 -27.14
N ILE A 377 10.89 1.21 -28.10
CA ILE A 377 11.63 -0.05 -27.91
C ILE A 377 12.72 0.14 -26.83
N ALA A 378 13.52 1.19 -26.94
CA ALA A 378 14.51 1.51 -25.92
C ALA A 378 13.87 1.87 -24.57
N GLY A 379 12.69 2.54 -24.59
CA GLY A 379 11.88 2.86 -23.42
C GLY A 379 11.36 1.62 -22.68
N LEU A 380 10.98 0.56 -23.40
CA LEU A 380 10.62 -0.72 -22.78
C LEU A 380 11.78 -1.34 -22.00
N ALA A 381 12.99 -1.33 -22.57
CA ALA A 381 14.17 -1.81 -21.84
C ALA A 381 14.45 -0.95 -20.60
N PHE A 382 14.31 0.36 -20.71
CA PHE A 382 14.48 1.28 -19.58
C PHE A 382 13.38 1.09 -18.52
N SER A 383 12.13 0.84 -18.92
CA SER A 383 11.01 0.60 -18.00
C SER A 383 11.21 -0.68 -17.19
N TRP A 384 11.73 -1.74 -17.81
CA TRP A 384 12.03 -2.99 -17.12
C TRP A 384 13.08 -2.82 -16.01
N ILE A 385 14.15 -2.05 -16.29
CA ILE A 385 15.17 -1.70 -15.28
C ILE A 385 14.55 -0.81 -14.20
N GLY A 386 13.80 0.22 -14.60
CA GLY A 386 13.15 1.16 -13.68
C GLY A 386 12.12 0.51 -12.76
N ALA A 387 11.25 -0.34 -13.29
CA ALA A 387 10.27 -1.07 -12.51
C ALA A 387 10.95 -1.98 -11.47
N ARG A 388 12.01 -2.71 -11.85
CA ARG A 388 12.78 -3.52 -10.90
C ARG A 388 13.46 -2.68 -9.82
N ALA A 389 14.06 -1.55 -10.18
CA ALA A 389 14.68 -0.64 -9.22
C ALA A 389 13.65 -0.11 -8.20
N ILE A 390 12.45 0.27 -8.66
CA ILE A 390 11.37 0.71 -7.77
C ILE A 390 10.90 -0.44 -6.87
N LEU A 391 10.70 -1.63 -7.43
CA LEU A 391 10.29 -2.80 -6.65
C LEU A 391 11.33 -3.20 -5.59
N THR A 392 12.64 -3.13 -5.91
CA THR A 392 13.69 -3.37 -4.91
C THR A 392 13.72 -2.32 -3.82
N MET A 393 13.45 -1.04 -4.14
CA MET A 393 13.30 0.03 -3.14
C MET A 393 12.10 -0.22 -2.22
N VAL A 394 10.98 -0.67 -2.77
CA VAL A 394 9.78 -1.04 -2.00
C VAL A 394 10.03 -2.30 -1.17
N ALA A 395 10.66 -3.33 -1.74
CA ALA A 395 10.99 -4.58 -1.06
C ALA A 395 12.02 -4.38 0.06
N GLY A 396 12.97 -3.46 -0.09
CA GLY A 396 13.95 -3.12 0.94
C GLY A 396 13.34 -2.52 2.22
N THR A 397 12.07 -2.11 2.19
CA THR A 397 11.30 -1.68 3.36
C THR A 397 10.52 -2.82 4.03
N SER A 398 10.44 -3.97 3.37
CA SER A 398 9.70 -5.16 3.83
C SER A 398 10.70 -6.30 4.07
N THR A 399 10.53 -7.02 5.16
CA THR A 399 11.34 -8.22 5.45
C THR A 399 11.04 -9.40 4.52
N ARG A 400 10.07 -9.28 3.60
CA ARG A 400 9.59 -10.33 2.71
C ARG A 400 9.26 -9.80 1.31
N PRO A 401 9.34 -10.65 0.25
CA PRO A 401 8.97 -10.26 -1.10
C PRO A 401 7.53 -9.75 -1.13
N THR A 402 7.32 -8.57 -1.68
CA THR A 402 6.00 -8.09 -2.06
C THR A 402 5.62 -8.86 -3.32
N GLY A 403 4.54 -9.59 -3.38
CA GLY A 403 4.10 -10.36 -4.57
C GLY A 403 3.85 -9.53 -5.84
N LEU A 404 4.48 -8.36 -5.91
CA LEU A 404 4.41 -7.44 -7.04
C LEU A 404 5.46 -7.84 -8.07
N THR A 405 5.01 -8.25 -9.25
CA THR A 405 5.87 -8.51 -10.41
C THR A 405 5.79 -7.31 -11.34
N GLY A 406 6.94 -6.76 -11.71
CA GLY A 406 7.04 -5.70 -12.75
C GLY A 406 7.08 -6.31 -14.16
N ASP A 407 6.30 -7.36 -14.41
CA ASP A 407 6.33 -8.08 -15.69
C ASP A 407 5.63 -7.25 -16.77
N VAL A 408 6.24 -7.25 -17.95
CA VAL A 408 5.69 -6.59 -19.14
C VAL A 408 4.61 -7.49 -19.72
N ASP A 409 3.38 -7.10 -19.59
CA ASP A 409 2.22 -7.77 -20.18
C ASP A 409 1.71 -7.05 -21.45
N VAL A 410 0.67 -7.59 -22.07
CA VAL A 410 0.07 -7.03 -23.28
C VAL A 410 -0.48 -5.61 -23.05
N ARG A 411 -1.01 -5.30 -21.86
CA ARG A 411 -1.53 -3.95 -21.54
C ARG A 411 -0.40 -2.93 -21.50
N VAL A 412 0.75 -3.30 -20.92
CA VAL A 412 1.95 -2.45 -20.88
C VAL A 412 2.52 -2.24 -22.28
N LEU A 413 2.52 -3.29 -23.12
CA LEU A 413 2.95 -3.17 -24.53
C LEU A 413 2.04 -2.24 -25.33
N LEU A 414 0.73 -2.39 -25.21
CA LEU A 414 -0.27 -1.53 -25.87
C LEU A 414 -0.16 -0.07 -25.41
N PHE A 415 0.00 0.15 -24.10
CA PHE A 415 0.23 1.48 -23.54
C PHE A 415 1.51 2.12 -24.14
N THR A 416 2.62 1.38 -24.14
CA THR A 416 3.89 1.88 -24.70
C THR A 416 3.79 2.18 -26.17
N ALA A 417 3.13 1.31 -26.95
CA ALA A 417 2.87 1.53 -28.36
C ALA A 417 1.99 2.77 -28.59
N GLY A 418 0.92 2.91 -27.80
CA GLY A 418 0.01 4.06 -27.86
C GLY A 418 0.72 5.38 -27.55
N ILE A 419 1.50 5.44 -26.46
CA ILE A 419 2.21 6.65 -26.05
C ILE A 419 3.33 7.00 -27.05
N SER A 420 4.01 6.00 -27.63
CA SER A 420 5.00 6.20 -28.68
C SER A 420 4.36 6.76 -29.95
N LEU A 421 3.20 6.23 -30.35
CA LEU A 421 2.46 6.71 -31.52
C LEU A 421 2.00 8.16 -31.33
N VAL A 422 1.38 8.47 -30.18
CA VAL A 422 0.92 9.82 -29.85
C VAL A 422 2.08 10.80 -29.84
N SER A 423 3.19 10.45 -29.20
CA SER A 423 4.42 11.26 -29.21
C SER A 423 4.92 11.50 -30.63
N GLY A 424 5.03 10.44 -31.45
CA GLY A 424 5.48 10.52 -32.84
C GLY A 424 4.61 11.46 -33.68
N ILE A 425 3.29 11.47 -33.49
CA ILE A 425 2.36 12.35 -34.15
C ILE A 425 2.52 13.79 -33.65
N LEU A 426 2.57 14.01 -32.34
CA LEU A 426 2.66 15.35 -31.74
C LEU A 426 3.87 16.14 -32.21
N PHE A 427 5.06 15.55 -32.18
CA PHE A 427 6.27 16.25 -32.64
C PHE A 427 6.48 16.17 -34.17
N GLY A 428 5.80 15.26 -34.88
CA GLY A 428 5.78 15.21 -36.34
C GLY A 428 4.89 16.28 -36.98
N LEU A 429 3.79 16.66 -36.32
CA LEU A 429 2.87 17.68 -36.82
C LEU A 429 3.43 19.11 -36.73
N ALA A 430 4.30 19.41 -35.77
CA ALA A 430 4.86 20.75 -35.57
C ALA A 430 5.65 21.27 -36.79
N PRO A 431 6.62 20.52 -37.39
CA PRO A 431 7.28 20.92 -38.61
C PRO A 431 6.38 20.85 -39.86
N ALA A 432 5.42 19.91 -39.87
CA ALA A 432 4.51 19.71 -41.00
C ALA A 432 3.56 20.91 -41.19
N SER A 433 3.03 21.49 -40.09
CA SER A 433 2.16 22.66 -40.15
C SER A 433 2.83 23.92 -40.69
N ARG A 434 4.17 24.04 -40.59
CA ARG A 434 4.94 25.13 -41.20
C ARG A 434 5.31 24.84 -42.65
N GLY A 435 5.66 23.60 -42.99
CA GLY A 435 5.96 23.20 -44.35
C GLY A 435 4.79 23.45 -45.32
N MET A 436 3.55 23.39 -44.81
CA MET A 436 2.35 23.70 -45.61
C MET A 436 2.06 25.20 -45.78
N ARG A 437 2.67 26.09 -45.00
CA ARG A 437 2.49 27.55 -45.06
C ARG A 437 3.65 28.28 -45.75
N THR A 438 4.59 27.60 -46.36
CA THR A 438 5.70 28.20 -47.10
C THR A 438 5.16 28.80 -48.43
N ASP A 439 5.10 30.14 -48.45
CA ASP A 439 4.76 30.92 -49.64
C ASP A 439 5.98 30.93 -50.58
N LEU A 440 5.88 30.23 -51.72
CA LEU A 440 6.95 30.10 -52.71
C LEU A 440 7.53 31.46 -53.15
N ASN A 441 6.71 32.50 -53.23
CA ASN A 441 7.12 33.83 -53.61
C ASN A 441 8.00 34.57 -52.59
N ARG A 442 7.87 34.21 -51.28
CA ARG A 442 8.69 34.80 -50.21
C ARG A 442 10.06 34.15 -50.12
N SER A 443 10.14 32.79 -50.19
CA SER A 443 11.42 32.07 -50.06
C SER A 443 12.41 32.32 -51.21
N LEU A 444 11.95 32.75 -52.39
CA LEU A 444 12.77 33.08 -53.54
C LEU A 444 13.16 34.59 -53.58
N ARG A 445 12.45 35.47 -52.87
CA ARG A 445 12.71 36.91 -52.83
C ARG A 445 13.63 37.40 -51.70
N ASP A 446 13.85 36.62 -50.65
CA ASP A 446 14.64 37.02 -49.48
C ASP A 446 16.17 37.02 -49.72
N GLY A 447 16.59 37.22 -50.98
CA GLY A 447 17.99 37.54 -51.36
C GLY A 447 18.36 39.03 -51.27
N SER A 448 17.40 39.95 -51.08
CA SER A 448 17.65 41.41 -50.99
C SER A 448 17.05 41.99 -49.69
N GLY A 449 17.97 42.42 -48.83
CA GLY A 449 17.73 42.94 -47.50
C GLY A 449 16.73 44.09 -47.42
N ASN A 450 15.52 43.80 -46.98
CA ASN A 450 14.63 44.82 -46.40
C ASN A 450 13.97 44.25 -45.13
N ALA A 451 14.64 44.45 -44.02
CA ALA A 451 14.16 44.10 -42.67
C ALA A 451 13.19 45.12 -42.07
N ALA A 452 12.59 46.03 -42.90
CA ALA A 452 11.94 47.23 -42.40
C ALA A 452 10.40 47.20 -42.33
N SER A 453 9.70 46.08 -42.56
CA SER A 453 8.26 46.06 -42.46
C SER A 453 7.68 44.85 -41.72
N ARG A 454 8.22 44.54 -40.54
CA ARG A 454 7.53 43.62 -39.61
C ARG A 454 6.60 44.43 -38.70
N GLY A 455 5.33 44.36 -38.98
CA GLY A 455 4.28 44.97 -38.20
C GLY A 455 4.40 44.67 -36.70
N ARG A 456 4.00 45.59 -35.90
CA ARG A 456 4.18 45.79 -34.45
C ARG A 456 3.53 44.73 -33.55
N TRP A 457 3.04 43.59 -34.10
CA TRP A 457 2.51 42.44 -33.32
C TRP A 457 3.43 41.26 -33.51
N ARG A 458 4.48 41.20 -32.66
CA ARG A 458 5.32 40.02 -32.55
C ARG A 458 4.50 38.93 -31.86
N PHE A 459 3.79 38.09 -32.62
CA PHE A 459 3.38 36.78 -32.11
C PHE A 459 4.64 36.03 -31.72
N ILE A 460 4.67 35.58 -30.45
CA ILE A 460 5.74 34.71 -29.92
C ILE A 460 5.93 33.57 -30.90
N SER A 461 7.15 33.33 -31.36
CA SER A 461 7.41 32.24 -32.29
C SER A 461 7.06 30.89 -31.64
N LEU A 462 6.56 29.93 -32.42
CA LEU A 462 6.17 28.62 -31.87
C LEU A 462 7.29 27.99 -31.04
N GLY A 463 8.57 28.17 -31.44
CA GLY A 463 9.73 27.73 -30.69
C GLY A 463 9.89 28.41 -29.34
N GLN A 464 9.63 29.73 -29.28
CA GLN A 464 9.67 30.49 -28.02
C GLN A 464 8.54 30.08 -27.08
N SER A 465 7.31 29.88 -27.60
CA SER A 465 6.18 29.42 -26.79
C SER A 465 6.39 28.02 -26.21
N LEU A 466 6.99 27.10 -27.00
CA LEU A 466 7.36 25.78 -26.53
C LEU A 466 8.45 25.85 -25.43
N ALA A 467 9.46 26.72 -25.58
CA ALA A 467 10.49 26.91 -24.56
C ALA A 467 9.91 27.48 -23.25
N VAL A 468 9.02 28.47 -23.32
CA VAL A 468 8.34 29.03 -22.14
C VAL A 468 7.50 27.96 -21.45
N ALA A 469 6.69 27.22 -22.20
CA ALA A 469 5.87 26.13 -21.65
C ALA A 469 6.74 25.05 -20.98
N GLN A 470 7.84 24.66 -21.60
CA GLN A 470 8.79 23.69 -21.08
C GLN A 470 9.42 24.16 -19.75
N ILE A 471 9.90 25.42 -19.70
CA ILE A 471 10.46 25.98 -18.46
C ILE A 471 9.41 26.06 -17.38
N ALA A 472 8.18 26.49 -17.70
CA ALA A 472 7.08 26.52 -16.74
C ALA A 472 6.75 25.14 -16.17
N LEU A 473 6.65 24.12 -17.03
CA LEU A 473 6.41 22.72 -16.61
C LEU A 473 7.57 22.19 -15.75
N CYS A 474 8.81 22.50 -16.11
CA CYS A 474 9.99 22.13 -15.33
C CYS A 474 9.94 22.77 -13.93
N VAL A 475 9.63 24.07 -13.83
CA VAL A 475 9.50 24.77 -12.53
C VAL A 475 8.41 24.17 -11.68
N VAL A 476 7.24 23.89 -12.26
CA VAL A 476 6.13 23.25 -11.52
C VAL A 476 6.55 21.86 -11.00
N THR A 477 7.25 21.07 -11.80
CA THR A 477 7.74 19.74 -11.40
C THR A 477 8.78 19.83 -10.28
N LEU A 478 9.72 20.79 -10.37
CA LEU A 478 10.75 21.04 -9.36
C LEU A 478 10.11 21.52 -8.04
N MET A 479 9.14 22.43 -8.10
CA MET A 479 8.41 22.89 -6.91
C MET A 479 7.62 21.74 -6.26
N GLY A 480 6.93 20.93 -7.05
CA GLY A 480 6.20 19.76 -6.54
C GLY A 480 7.11 18.75 -5.83
N ALA A 481 8.25 18.43 -6.44
CA ALA A 481 9.25 17.54 -5.84
C ALA A 481 9.85 18.15 -4.56
N GLY A 482 10.20 19.44 -4.58
CA GLY A 482 10.72 20.17 -3.42
C GLY A 482 9.74 20.17 -2.25
N LEU A 483 8.45 20.35 -2.50
CA LEU A 483 7.41 20.28 -1.47
C LEU A 483 7.29 18.87 -0.87
N LEU A 484 7.36 17.82 -1.68
CA LEU A 484 7.32 16.43 -1.19
C LEU A 484 8.54 16.09 -0.33
N VAL A 485 9.74 16.50 -0.76
CA VAL A 485 10.97 16.33 0.04
C VAL A 485 10.88 17.11 1.36
N ARG A 486 10.40 18.36 1.33
CA ARG A 486 10.19 19.17 2.53
C ARG A 486 9.15 18.56 3.47
N THR A 487 8.06 18.02 2.92
CA THR A 487 7.04 17.31 3.71
C THR A 487 7.64 16.11 4.44
N LEU A 488 8.46 15.31 3.75
CA LEU A 488 9.16 14.18 4.37
C LEU A 488 10.12 14.64 5.48
N GLN A 489 10.89 15.72 5.24
CA GLN A 489 11.78 16.29 6.25
C GLN A 489 11.01 16.78 7.48
N ASN A 490 9.90 17.49 7.26
CA ASN A 490 9.04 17.96 8.34
C ASN A 490 8.46 16.80 9.16
N LEU A 491 7.99 15.70 8.49
CA LEU A 491 7.48 14.53 9.19
C LEU A 491 8.56 13.84 10.03
N ARG A 492 9.79 13.78 9.55
CA ARG A 492 10.92 13.22 10.30
C ARG A 492 11.36 14.10 11.49
N SER A 493 11.08 15.39 11.43
CA SER A 493 11.40 16.34 12.52
C SER A 493 10.28 16.48 13.55
N VAL A 494 9.12 15.83 13.35
CA VAL A 494 8.03 15.83 14.33
C VAL A 494 8.49 15.12 15.59
N ASP A 495 8.39 15.79 16.72
CA ASP A 495 8.59 15.17 18.03
C ASP A 495 7.45 14.17 18.31
N PRO A 496 7.74 12.87 18.46
CA PRO A 496 6.74 11.89 18.77
C PRO A 496 6.31 11.90 20.24
N GLY A 497 6.91 12.74 21.10
CA GLY A 497 6.63 12.82 22.54
C GLY A 497 7.38 11.79 23.37
N PHE A 498 8.35 11.08 22.78
CA PHE A 498 9.25 10.13 23.46
C PHE A 498 10.59 10.02 22.73
N ASP A 499 11.63 9.56 23.42
CA ASP A 499 12.95 9.41 22.82
C ASP A 499 13.05 8.12 21.98
N THR A 500 13.18 8.26 20.67
CA THR A 500 13.25 7.17 19.69
C THR A 500 14.66 6.61 19.53
N ASN A 501 15.69 7.28 20.07
CA ASN A 501 17.06 6.88 19.86
C ASN A 501 17.44 5.69 20.74
N ASN A 502 18.31 4.84 20.21
CA ASN A 502 18.90 3.72 20.95
C ASN A 502 17.89 2.76 21.59
N VAL A 503 16.75 2.54 20.95
CA VAL A 503 15.73 1.57 21.36
C VAL A 503 15.66 0.44 20.36
N LEU A 504 15.93 -0.79 20.81
CA LEU A 504 15.69 -2.05 20.08
C LEU A 504 14.29 -2.54 20.41
N LEU A 505 13.53 -2.87 19.39
CA LEU A 505 12.21 -3.47 19.47
C LEU A 505 12.28 -4.92 18.99
N PHE A 506 11.58 -5.80 19.66
CA PHE A 506 11.29 -7.14 19.17
C PHE A 506 10.01 -7.68 19.82
N ARG A 507 9.32 -8.54 19.10
CA ARG A 507 8.06 -9.11 19.57
C ARG A 507 8.26 -10.56 20.00
N VAL A 508 7.59 -10.94 21.09
CA VAL A 508 7.42 -12.33 21.53
C VAL A 508 5.95 -12.60 21.79
N ASN A 509 5.53 -13.82 21.51
CA ASN A 509 4.16 -14.23 21.80
C ASN A 509 4.14 -15.66 22.36
N PRO A 510 4.23 -15.81 23.71
CA PRO A 510 4.26 -17.13 24.35
C PRO A 510 2.96 -17.92 24.16
N THR A 511 1.84 -17.26 23.81
CA THR A 511 0.58 -17.98 23.55
C THR A 511 0.68 -18.87 22.31
N LEU A 512 1.57 -18.55 21.35
CA LEU A 512 1.81 -19.36 20.15
C LEU A 512 2.52 -20.70 20.45
N ILE A 513 3.03 -20.85 21.66
CA ILE A 513 3.67 -22.10 22.13
C ILE A 513 2.90 -22.70 23.31
N GLY A 514 1.62 -22.33 23.48
CA GLY A 514 0.69 -22.93 24.42
C GLY A 514 0.72 -22.39 25.86
N TYR A 515 1.43 -21.29 26.12
CA TYR A 515 1.42 -20.68 27.45
C TYR A 515 0.04 -20.11 27.80
N LYS A 516 -0.44 -20.44 29.01
CA LYS A 516 -1.65 -19.83 29.56
C LYS A 516 -1.39 -18.39 30.05
N PRO A 517 -2.41 -17.50 30.12
CA PRO A 517 -2.22 -16.08 30.42
C PRO A 517 -1.35 -15.77 31.64
N VAL A 518 -1.56 -16.46 32.76
CA VAL A 518 -0.75 -16.26 33.98
C VAL A 518 0.73 -16.60 33.77
N ALA A 519 1.01 -17.68 33.04
CA ALA A 519 2.38 -18.10 32.72
C ALA A 519 3.04 -17.14 31.70
N VAL A 520 2.26 -16.53 30.80
CA VAL A 520 2.74 -15.48 29.87
C VAL A 520 3.28 -14.28 30.65
N ASP A 521 2.56 -13.84 31.67
CA ASP A 521 2.95 -12.68 32.49
C ASP A 521 4.22 -12.98 33.31
N ALA A 522 4.34 -14.19 33.84
CA ALA A 522 5.55 -14.61 34.53
C ALA A 522 6.77 -14.63 33.59
N LEU A 523 6.59 -15.18 32.40
CA LEU A 523 7.65 -15.23 31.37
C LEU A 523 8.05 -13.84 30.88
N ASN A 524 7.07 -12.96 30.63
CA ASN A 524 7.37 -11.58 30.20
C ASN A 524 8.18 -10.80 31.26
N ARG A 525 7.84 -10.96 32.55
CA ARG A 525 8.62 -10.35 33.65
C ARG A 525 10.02 -10.97 33.79
N GLN A 526 10.15 -12.30 33.62
CA GLN A 526 11.45 -12.97 33.64
C GLN A 526 12.33 -12.49 32.49
N LEU A 527 11.78 -12.37 31.29
CA LEU A 527 12.50 -11.80 30.13
C LEU A 527 12.89 -10.35 30.38
N GLN A 528 12.00 -9.51 30.91
CA GLN A 528 12.29 -8.12 31.25
C GLN A 528 13.49 -8.02 32.21
N SER A 529 13.51 -8.83 33.27
CA SER A 529 14.61 -8.86 34.24
C SER A 529 15.93 -9.33 33.63
N ARG A 530 15.93 -10.43 32.86
CA ARG A 530 17.15 -10.97 32.22
C ARG A 530 17.71 -10.02 31.15
N LEU A 531 16.84 -9.40 30.37
CA LEU A 531 17.25 -8.40 29.37
C LEU A 531 17.82 -7.15 30.02
N GLY A 532 17.24 -6.72 31.16
CA GLY A 532 17.75 -5.60 31.94
C GLY A 532 19.14 -5.83 32.55
N ALA A 533 19.53 -7.09 32.75
CA ALA A 533 20.86 -7.46 33.23
C ALA A 533 21.94 -7.52 32.13
N LEU A 534 21.58 -7.34 30.85
CA LEU A 534 22.56 -7.33 29.75
C LEU A 534 23.45 -6.07 29.80
N PRO A 535 24.74 -6.20 29.44
CA PRO A 535 25.64 -5.05 29.37
C PRO A 535 25.11 -3.93 28.45
N ASN A 536 25.30 -2.68 28.85
CA ASN A 536 24.87 -1.47 28.14
C ASN A 536 23.34 -1.29 28.01
N VAL A 537 22.52 -2.13 28.61
CA VAL A 537 21.07 -1.92 28.69
C VAL A 537 20.78 -0.93 29.82
N THR A 538 20.04 0.16 29.48
CA THR A 538 19.68 1.23 30.42
C THR A 538 18.19 1.22 30.80
N GLY A 539 17.37 0.48 30.07
CA GLY A 539 15.94 0.32 30.36
C GLY A 539 15.31 -0.79 29.52
N VAL A 540 14.38 -1.52 30.11
CA VAL A 540 13.61 -2.58 29.44
C VAL A 540 12.16 -2.49 29.87
N SER A 541 11.28 -2.38 28.90
CA SER A 541 9.86 -2.55 29.13
C SER A 541 9.20 -3.18 27.90
N PHE A 542 7.89 -3.31 27.92
CA PHE A 542 7.13 -3.89 26.82
C PHE A 542 5.76 -3.24 26.68
N ALA A 543 5.18 -3.39 25.50
CA ALA A 543 3.80 -3.01 25.22
C ALA A 543 3.13 -4.07 24.34
N SER A 544 1.81 -4.07 24.28
CA SER A 544 1.07 -4.99 23.40
C SER A 544 1.46 -4.82 21.91
N THR A 545 1.83 -3.61 21.52
CA THR A 545 2.35 -3.25 20.19
C THR A 545 3.35 -2.10 20.32
N ALA A 546 4.26 -1.98 19.37
CA ALA A 546 5.18 -0.83 19.35
C ALA A 546 4.45 0.46 18.92
N LEU A 547 4.85 1.57 19.50
CA LEU A 547 4.43 2.89 19.05
C LEU A 547 4.88 3.14 17.61
N LEU A 548 4.05 3.81 16.82
CA LEU A 548 4.32 4.15 15.42
C LEU A 548 4.57 2.93 14.52
N SER A 549 4.01 1.77 14.90
CA SER A 549 4.11 0.53 14.09
C SER A 549 2.99 0.36 13.06
N GLY A 550 2.06 1.29 12.97
CA GLY A 550 0.88 1.19 12.10
C GLY A 550 -0.24 0.30 12.66
N SER A 551 -0.11 -0.19 13.90
CA SER A 551 -1.13 -1.01 14.58
C SER A 551 -1.94 -0.16 15.54
N LEU A 552 -3.26 -0.30 15.51
CA LEU A 552 -4.20 0.44 16.37
C LEU A 552 -4.91 -0.52 17.32
N GLY A 553 -4.88 -0.18 18.61
CA GLY A 553 -5.85 -0.67 19.59
C GLY A 553 -6.72 0.52 20.04
N GLY A 554 -8.01 0.33 20.08
CA GLY A 554 -8.95 1.36 20.53
C GLY A 554 -10.08 0.76 21.34
N THR A 555 -10.68 1.56 22.19
CA THR A 555 -11.85 1.20 22.98
C THR A 555 -12.71 2.42 23.24
N THR A 556 -13.97 2.19 23.56
CA THR A 556 -14.93 3.24 23.91
C THR A 556 -15.29 3.10 25.36
N PHE A 557 -15.08 4.17 26.11
CA PHE A 557 -15.42 4.28 27.51
C PHE A 557 -16.68 5.09 27.73
N GLU A 558 -17.28 4.95 28.92
CA GLU A 558 -18.31 5.79 29.44
C GLU A 558 -17.84 6.45 30.73
N LEU A 559 -17.94 7.76 30.76
CA LEU A 559 -17.56 8.56 31.92
C LEU A 559 -18.78 8.85 32.82
N PRO A 560 -18.66 8.81 34.16
CA PRO A 560 -19.76 9.08 35.06
C PRO A 560 -20.43 10.45 34.87
N ASN A 561 -19.66 11.44 34.40
CA ASN A 561 -20.16 12.79 34.10
C ASN A 561 -20.78 12.94 32.71
N ARG A 562 -20.80 11.87 31.89
CA ARG A 562 -21.39 11.83 30.56
C ARG A 562 -22.08 10.48 30.30
N PRO A 563 -23.11 10.12 31.09
CA PRO A 563 -23.76 8.83 30.95
C PRO A 563 -24.39 8.67 29.53
N GLY A 564 -24.26 7.49 28.95
CA GLY A 564 -24.73 7.18 27.59
C GLY A 564 -23.89 7.73 26.45
N VAL A 565 -22.87 8.55 26.72
CA VAL A 565 -21.96 9.11 25.71
C VAL A 565 -20.67 8.30 25.66
N GLY A 566 -20.41 7.62 24.53
CA GLY A 566 -19.15 6.92 24.32
C GLY A 566 -17.98 7.89 24.15
N CYS A 567 -16.89 7.64 24.87
CA CYS A 567 -15.64 8.38 24.82
C CYS A 567 -14.59 7.48 24.17
N ASP A 568 -14.23 7.74 22.92
CA ASP A 568 -13.25 6.94 22.17
C ASP A 568 -11.82 7.25 22.64
N SER A 569 -11.03 6.20 22.85
CA SER A 569 -9.62 6.30 23.23
C SER A 569 -8.79 5.23 22.58
N ASN A 570 -7.56 5.57 22.19
CA ASN A 570 -6.57 4.54 21.93
C ASN A 570 -6.32 3.72 23.19
N TRP A 571 -5.99 2.46 23.02
CA TRP A 571 -5.74 1.53 24.12
C TRP A 571 -4.40 0.83 23.94
N LEU A 572 -3.46 1.07 24.86
CA LEU A 572 -2.13 0.47 24.84
C LEU A 572 -1.80 -0.20 26.18
N PRO A 573 -1.92 -1.52 26.28
CA PRO A 573 -1.38 -2.28 27.41
C PRO A 573 0.15 -2.22 27.43
N VAL A 574 0.74 -1.89 28.58
CA VAL A 574 2.17 -1.70 28.78
C VAL A 574 2.73 -2.44 29.98
N GLY A 575 4.03 -2.64 30.02
CA GLY A 575 4.79 -3.21 31.14
C GLY A 575 5.19 -2.16 32.18
N THR A 576 5.78 -2.61 33.27
CA THR A 576 6.39 -1.73 34.29
C THR A 576 7.55 -0.93 33.71
N GLY A 577 7.68 0.36 34.12
CA GLY A 577 8.77 1.23 33.67
C GLY A 577 8.73 1.57 32.17
N TYR A 578 7.54 1.53 31.54
CA TYR A 578 7.39 1.77 30.11
C TYR A 578 7.73 3.21 29.76
N PHE A 579 7.21 4.17 30.52
CA PHE A 579 7.42 5.58 30.27
C PHE A 579 8.88 5.99 30.53
N ASP A 580 9.50 5.46 31.57
CA ASP A 580 10.94 5.70 31.86
C ASP A 580 11.84 5.11 30.75
N THR A 581 11.52 3.89 30.26
CA THR A 581 12.27 3.25 29.17
C THR A 581 12.20 4.10 27.89
N LEU A 582 11.06 4.71 27.60
CA LEU A 582 10.88 5.58 26.44
C LEU A 582 11.22 7.04 26.73
N ARG A 583 11.57 7.41 27.98
CA ARG A 583 11.79 8.77 28.44
C ARG A 583 10.59 9.69 28.17
N ALA A 584 9.39 9.15 28.34
CA ALA A 584 8.15 9.91 28.30
C ALA A 584 7.85 10.51 29.68
N HIS A 585 7.41 11.77 29.71
CA HIS A 585 7.26 12.50 30.98
C HIS A 585 5.92 12.19 31.65
N LEU A 586 5.99 11.68 32.89
CA LEU A 586 4.83 11.60 33.77
C LEU A 586 4.53 13.00 34.31
N LEU A 587 3.31 13.49 34.08
CA LEU A 587 2.90 14.86 34.43
C LEU A 587 2.24 14.93 35.81
N ALA A 588 1.52 13.88 36.19
CA ALA A 588 0.83 13.79 37.48
C ALA A 588 0.60 12.32 37.89
N GLY A 589 0.47 12.06 39.18
CA GLY A 589 0.25 10.74 39.70
C GLY A 589 1.50 9.86 39.75
N ARG A 590 1.36 8.56 39.46
CA ARG A 590 2.45 7.58 39.50
C ARG A 590 2.43 6.63 38.32
N ASP A 591 3.55 6.00 38.06
CA ASP A 591 3.66 4.89 37.09
C ASP A 591 3.13 3.56 37.69
N PHE A 592 2.99 2.55 36.82
CA PHE A 592 2.54 1.22 37.20
C PHE A 592 3.54 0.53 38.12
N THR A 593 3.00 -0.06 39.20
CA THR A 593 3.72 -0.93 40.12
C THR A 593 3.35 -2.41 39.90
N PRO A 594 4.12 -3.37 40.37
CA PRO A 594 3.76 -4.78 40.30
C PRO A 594 2.36 -5.12 40.86
N ALA A 595 1.92 -4.37 41.91
CA ALA A 595 0.58 -4.52 42.50
C ALA A 595 -0.55 -4.18 41.51
N ASP A 596 -0.33 -3.20 40.60
CA ASP A 596 -1.32 -2.82 39.62
C ASP A 596 -1.55 -3.93 38.59
N PHE A 597 -0.51 -4.72 38.27
CA PHE A 597 -0.65 -5.90 37.41
C PHE A 597 -1.43 -7.02 38.07
N VAL A 598 -1.32 -7.19 39.38
CA VAL A 598 -2.11 -8.15 40.14
C VAL A 598 -3.58 -7.71 40.14
N ALA A 599 -3.86 -6.43 40.39
CA ALA A 599 -5.22 -5.88 40.35
C ALA A 599 -5.86 -6.04 38.97
N ALA A 600 -5.11 -5.71 37.91
CA ALA A 600 -5.57 -5.86 36.54
C ALA A 600 -5.80 -7.32 36.14
N ALA A 601 -4.95 -8.25 36.60
CA ALA A 601 -5.15 -9.69 36.37
C ALA A 601 -6.45 -10.20 37.07
N ALA A 602 -6.72 -9.72 38.30
CA ALA A 602 -7.95 -10.06 39.02
C ALA A 602 -9.22 -9.52 38.32
N SER A 603 -9.09 -8.43 37.55
CA SER A 603 -10.19 -7.82 36.79
C SER A 603 -10.35 -8.40 35.38
N THR A 604 -9.44 -9.28 34.95
CA THR A 604 -9.52 -9.91 33.64
C THR A 604 -10.55 -11.02 33.63
N PRO A 605 -11.49 -11.05 32.66
CA PRO A 605 -12.45 -12.14 32.54
C PRO A 605 -11.81 -13.51 32.51
N THR A 606 -12.38 -14.46 33.21
CA THR A 606 -11.92 -15.86 33.21
C THR A 606 -12.22 -16.58 31.91
N VAL A 607 -13.26 -16.11 31.21
CA VAL A 607 -13.64 -16.58 29.86
C VAL A 607 -13.42 -15.41 28.89
N PRO A 608 -12.78 -15.64 27.73
CA PRO A 608 -12.61 -14.60 26.72
C PRO A 608 -13.96 -14.00 26.31
N GLY A 609 -14.08 -12.65 26.35
CA GLY A 609 -15.33 -11.95 26.06
C GLY A 609 -16.41 -12.01 27.14
N GLY A 610 -16.17 -12.71 28.24
CA GLY A 610 -17.06 -12.74 29.38
C GLY A 610 -16.97 -11.49 30.27
N PRO A 611 -17.91 -11.30 31.21
CA PRO A 611 -17.83 -10.23 32.20
C PRO A 611 -16.67 -10.47 33.17
N PRO A 612 -16.02 -9.43 33.67
CA PRO A 612 -15.07 -9.57 34.78
C PRO A 612 -15.76 -10.11 36.04
N PRO A 613 -15.00 -10.68 36.99
CA PRO A 613 -15.55 -11.15 38.24
C PRO A 613 -16.32 -10.04 38.99
N ALA A 614 -17.47 -10.36 39.59
CA ALA A 614 -18.40 -9.39 40.16
C ALA A 614 -17.79 -8.47 41.24
N ASN A 615 -16.71 -8.89 41.91
CA ASN A 615 -16.02 -8.11 42.95
C ASN A 615 -14.58 -7.75 42.57
N ALA A 616 -14.29 -7.71 41.28
CA ALA A 616 -12.94 -7.36 40.83
C ALA A 616 -12.62 -5.89 41.14
N PRO A 617 -11.40 -5.57 41.58
CA PRO A 617 -10.99 -4.20 41.79
C PRO A 617 -10.96 -3.43 40.47
N PRO A 618 -11.11 -2.09 40.46
CA PRO A 618 -10.97 -1.31 39.23
C PRO A 618 -9.56 -1.44 38.68
N THR A 619 -9.48 -1.60 37.36
CA THR A 619 -8.18 -1.70 36.67
C THR A 619 -7.48 -0.34 36.70
N PRO A 620 -6.25 -0.24 37.23
CA PRO A 620 -5.49 0.99 37.21
C PRO A 620 -5.06 1.35 35.78
N VAL A 621 -5.23 2.62 35.41
CA VAL A 621 -4.87 3.13 34.10
C VAL A 621 -4.14 4.45 34.19
N ILE A 622 -3.27 4.70 33.20
CA ILE A 622 -2.63 5.99 32.98
C ILE A 622 -3.22 6.57 31.69
N VAL A 623 -3.47 7.88 31.66
CA VAL A 623 -4.04 8.55 30.49
C VAL A 623 -3.11 9.64 29.99
N ASN A 624 -3.17 9.98 28.69
CA ASN A 624 -2.38 11.09 28.17
C ASN A 624 -3.07 12.46 28.42
N GLN A 625 -2.34 13.54 28.17
CA GLN A 625 -2.84 14.89 28.35
C GLN A 625 -4.03 15.21 27.44
N ALA A 626 -4.05 14.68 26.21
CA ALA A 626 -5.16 14.83 25.27
C ALA A 626 -6.47 14.22 25.81
N PHE A 627 -6.39 13.06 26.48
CA PHE A 627 -7.55 12.44 27.15
C PHE A 627 -8.11 13.36 28.25
N VAL A 628 -7.22 13.92 29.09
CA VAL A 628 -7.62 14.84 30.17
C VAL A 628 -8.27 16.09 29.61
N LYS A 629 -7.65 16.69 28.58
CA LYS A 629 -8.18 17.90 27.94
C LYS A 629 -9.54 17.68 27.31
N GLN A 630 -9.76 16.54 26.66
CA GLN A 630 -10.99 16.27 25.93
C GLN A 630 -12.15 15.83 26.85
N TYR A 631 -11.86 15.07 27.93
CA TYR A 631 -12.88 14.42 28.70
C TYR A 631 -13.05 14.93 30.13
N PHE A 632 -12.03 15.55 30.71
CA PHE A 632 -12.08 16.06 32.09
C PHE A 632 -12.16 17.58 32.18
N ALA A 633 -12.02 18.33 31.07
CA ALA A 633 -12.25 19.79 31.00
C ALA A 633 -11.63 20.59 32.18
N GLY A 634 -10.35 20.33 32.52
CA GLY A 634 -9.60 21.02 33.56
C GLY A 634 -9.80 20.45 34.99
N LEU A 635 -10.59 19.40 35.17
CA LEU A 635 -10.68 18.69 36.44
C LEU A 635 -9.52 17.70 36.58
N SER A 636 -9.08 17.48 37.84
CA SER A 636 -8.09 16.41 38.08
C SER A 636 -8.68 15.04 37.73
N PRO A 637 -8.02 14.26 36.87
CA PRO A 637 -8.48 12.91 36.54
C PRO A 637 -8.06 11.86 37.56
N LEU A 638 -7.08 12.15 38.45
CA LEU A 638 -6.52 11.19 39.39
C LEU A 638 -7.56 10.69 40.39
N GLY A 639 -7.59 9.38 40.58
CA GLY A 639 -8.54 8.70 41.48
C GLY A 639 -9.96 8.59 40.91
N ARG A 640 -10.25 9.11 39.73
CA ARG A 640 -11.58 9.01 39.12
C ARG A 640 -11.75 7.68 38.43
N ASN A 641 -12.94 7.11 38.56
CA ASN A 641 -13.34 5.88 37.91
C ASN A 641 -14.12 6.15 36.62
N PHE A 642 -14.00 5.26 35.66
CA PHE A 642 -14.83 5.21 34.45
C PHE A 642 -14.96 3.75 33.97
N ASN A 643 -15.96 3.47 33.16
CA ASN A 643 -16.27 2.10 32.75
C ASN A 643 -16.12 1.94 31.23
N TYR A 644 -16.11 0.68 30.75
CA TYR A 644 -16.44 0.45 29.35
C TYR A 644 -17.84 0.98 29.06
N LYS A 645 -18.08 1.36 27.80
CA LYS A 645 -19.42 1.76 27.41
C LYS A 645 -20.39 0.62 27.68
N HIS A 646 -21.36 0.88 28.53
CA HIS A 646 -22.31 -0.11 28.98
C HIS A 646 -23.30 -0.52 27.88
N THR A 647 -23.51 -1.82 27.70
CA THR A 647 -24.59 -2.33 26.87
C THR A 647 -25.78 -2.60 27.80
N PRO A 648 -26.99 -2.05 27.53
CA PRO A 648 -28.15 -2.26 28.41
C PRO A 648 -28.41 -3.75 28.64
N GLY A 649 -28.43 -4.16 29.93
CA GLY A 649 -28.67 -5.54 30.36
C GLY A 649 -27.40 -6.36 30.67
N GLU A 650 -26.19 -5.77 30.54
CA GLU A 650 -24.97 -6.37 31.09
C GLU A 650 -24.76 -5.95 32.56
N PRO A 651 -24.19 -6.81 33.40
CA PRO A 651 -23.84 -6.45 34.77
C PRO A 651 -22.79 -5.33 34.79
N ASP A 652 -22.84 -4.48 35.80
CA ASP A 652 -21.83 -3.43 36.03
C ASP A 652 -20.45 -4.07 36.13
N HIS A 653 -19.57 -3.70 35.23
CA HIS A 653 -18.20 -4.20 35.20
C HIS A 653 -17.32 -3.35 36.15
N SER A 654 -16.38 -4.00 36.84
CA SER A 654 -15.33 -3.29 37.55
C SER A 654 -14.65 -2.31 36.62
N GLY A 655 -14.74 -1.02 36.96
CA GLY A 655 -14.26 0.06 36.10
C GLY A 655 -12.76 0.22 36.06
N PHE A 656 -12.35 1.29 35.47
CA PHE A 656 -10.96 1.76 35.43
C PHE A 656 -10.77 2.88 36.43
N VAL A 657 -9.60 2.96 37.06
CA VAL A 657 -9.22 4.09 37.93
C VAL A 657 -7.97 4.77 37.38
N VAL A 658 -8.01 6.09 37.22
CA VAL A 658 -6.87 6.86 36.75
C VAL A 658 -5.83 7.01 37.85
N ILE A 659 -4.64 6.47 37.68
CA ILE A 659 -3.53 6.55 38.63
C ILE A 659 -2.43 7.54 38.23
N GLY A 660 -2.38 7.94 36.94
CA GLY A 660 -1.36 8.83 36.42
C GLY A 660 -1.78 9.52 35.13
N VAL A 661 -1.06 10.59 34.82
CA VAL A 661 -1.18 11.34 33.56
C VAL A 661 0.20 11.48 32.94
N VAL A 662 0.33 11.08 31.68
CA VAL A 662 1.57 11.17 30.91
C VAL A 662 1.46 12.26 29.83
N SER A 663 2.59 12.80 29.38
CA SER A 663 2.66 13.71 28.24
C SER A 663 2.05 13.09 26.97
N ASP A 664 1.69 13.93 26.03
CA ASP A 664 1.14 13.45 24.76
C ASP A 664 2.19 12.72 23.94
N ILE A 665 1.88 11.48 23.54
CA ILE A 665 2.73 10.60 22.74
C ILE A 665 2.00 10.27 21.44
N LYS A 666 2.70 10.38 20.30
CA LYS A 666 2.18 9.92 19.00
C LYS A 666 2.03 8.41 19.00
N TYR A 667 0.82 7.92 18.81
CA TYR A 667 0.50 6.50 18.91
C TYR A 667 0.73 5.74 17.60
N ASN A 668 0.12 6.20 16.51
CA ASN A 668 0.07 5.47 15.24
C ASN A 668 0.50 6.29 14.02
N SER A 669 0.35 7.60 14.05
CA SER A 669 0.61 8.50 12.94
C SER A 669 1.40 9.73 13.41
N LEU A 670 2.39 10.13 12.62
CA LEU A 670 3.12 11.40 12.88
C LEU A 670 2.34 12.61 12.38
N ARG A 671 1.37 12.42 11.46
CA ARG A 671 0.60 13.51 10.83
C ARG A 671 -0.57 13.98 11.67
N GLU A 672 -1.22 13.04 12.34
CA GLU A 672 -2.45 13.32 13.09
C GLU A 672 -2.18 14.02 14.40
N ALA A 673 -3.15 14.78 14.88
CA ALA A 673 -3.14 15.29 16.24
C ALA A 673 -3.06 14.11 17.23
N VAL A 674 -2.48 14.34 18.40
CA VAL A 674 -2.44 13.29 19.43
C VAL A 674 -3.86 13.03 19.91
N ALA A 675 -4.32 11.78 19.74
CA ALA A 675 -5.63 11.33 20.19
C ALA A 675 -5.62 10.97 21.70
N PRO A 676 -6.78 11.03 22.38
CA PRO A 676 -6.94 10.45 23.70
C PRO A 676 -6.41 9.02 23.73
N THR A 677 -5.53 8.75 24.69
CA THR A 677 -4.88 7.44 24.83
C THR A 677 -4.90 7.00 26.28
N THR A 678 -5.30 5.75 26.48
CA THR A 678 -5.34 5.07 27.78
C THR A 678 -4.32 3.94 27.79
N TYR A 679 -3.47 3.92 28.79
CA TYR A 679 -2.48 2.88 29.04
C TYR A 679 -2.99 2.01 30.19
N SER A 680 -2.86 0.68 30.05
CA SER A 680 -3.23 -0.30 31.10
C SER A 680 -2.10 -1.30 31.32
N PRO A 681 -2.09 -2.06 32.41
CA PRO A 681 -1.19 -3.19 32.56
C PRO A 681 -1.39 -4.23 31.44
N ALA A 682 -0.31 -4.69 30.83
CA ALA A 682 -0.34 -5.75 29.81
C ALA A 682 -0.44 -7.11 30.50
N ILE A 683 -1.59 -7.76 30.36
CA ILE A 683 -1.88 -9.04 31.02
C ILE A 683 -2.07 -10.15 29.97
N GLY A 684 -1.38 -11.28 30.18
CA GLY A 684 -1.59 -12.56 29.51
C GLY A 684 -1.53 -12.54 27.98
N ARG A 685 -0.69 -11.70 27.37
CA ARG A 685 -0.62 -11.54 25.92
C ARG A 685 0.81 -11.49 25.38
N GLY A 686 0.96 -11.75 24.08
CA GLY A 686 2.19 -11.45 23.36
C GLY A 686 2.47 -9.94 23.41
N VAL A 687 3.75 -9.59 23.51
CA VAL A 687 4.20 -8.21 23.69
C VAL A 687 5.37 -7.87 22.78
N THR A 688 5.53 -6.59 22.51
CA THR A 688 6.74 -6.03 21.90
C THR A 688 7.61 -5.44 22.99
N PHE A 689 8.79 -5.98 23.19
CA PHE A 689 9.79 -5.44 24.10
C PHE A 689 10.43 -4.19 23.48
N ALA A 690 10.67 -3.19 24.32
CA ALA A 690 11.50 -2.04 24.05
C ALA A 690 12.72 -2.11 24.97
N VAL A 691 13.90 -2.25 24.37
CA VAL A 691 15.17 -2.33 25.09
C VAL A 691 16.00 -1.13 24.76
N ARG A 692 16.17 -0.23 25.72
CA ARG A 692 17.04 0.95 25.58
C ARG A 692 18.47 0.61 25.94
N THR A 693 19.40 1.07 25.13
CA THR A 693 20.83 0.79 25.29
C THR A 693 21.66 2.08 25.23
N ALA A 694 22.81 2.07 25.90
CA ALA A 694 23.82 3.11 25.74
C ALA A 694 24.67 2.94 24.46
N ALA A 695 24.68 1.74 23.87
CA ALA A 695 25.40 1.40 22.64
C ALA A 695 24.44 1.33 21.42
N SER A 696 24.97 0.90 20.26
CA SER A 696 24.13 0.67 19.08
C SER A 696 23.08 -0.42 19.36
N PRO A 697 21.78 -0.19 19.12
CA PRO A 697 20.73 -1.18 19.36
C PRO A 697 20.93 -2.47 18.56
N THR A 698 21.46 -2.38 17.35
CA THR A 698 21.68 -3.53 16.48
C THR A 698 22.75 -4.48 17.04
N ALA A 699 23.72 -3.98 17.79
CA ALA A 699 24.76 -4.79 18.43
C ALA A 699 24.17 -5.72 19.51
N LEU A 700 23.04 -5.34 20.14
CA LEU A 700 22.35 -6.16 21.15
C LEU A 700 21.53 -7.30 20.54
N ALA A 701 21.28 -7.32 19.24
CA ALA A 701 20.34 -8.24 18.61
C ALA A 701 20.69 -9.72 18.87
N ALA A 702 21.98 -10.09 18.81
CA ALA A 702 22.44 -11.45 19.08
C ALA A 702 22.27 -11.84 20.56
N ALA A 703 22.65 -10.93 21.48
CA ALA A 703 22.52 -11.17 22.93
C ALA A 703 21.03 -11.29 23.35
N VAL A 704 20.17 -10.48 22.78
CA VAL A 704 18.72 -10.57 23.01
C VAL A 704 18.16 -11.91 22.53
N ARG A 705 18.48 -12.37 21.32
CA ARG A 705 18.03 -13.67 20.81
C ARG A 705 18.51 -14.79 21.70
N GLU A 706 19.77 -14.75 22.14
CA GLU A 706 20.35 -15.75 23.01
C GLU A 706 19.68 -15.76 24.38
N THR A 707 19.41 -14.60 24.98
CA THR A 707 18.69 -14.47 26.25
C THR A 707 17.30 -15.05 26.18
N VAL A 708 16.55 -14.77 25.09
CA VAL A 708 15.23 -15.34 24.86
C VAL A 708 15.31 -16.85 24.70
N ARG A 709 16.27 -17.37 23.90
CA ARG A 709 16.48 -18.79 23.67
C ARG A 709 16.85 -19.57 24.97
N GLN A 710 17.66 -18.96 25.81
CA GLN A 710 18.01 -19.53 27.12
C GLN A 710 16.85 -19.51 28.11
N THR A 711 15.91 -18.58 27.95
CA THR A 711 14.74 -18.47 28.81
C THR A 711 13.64 -19.43 28.36
N GLU A 712 13.37 -19.50 27.07
CA GLU A 712 12.39 -20.38 26.43
C GLU A 712 12.85 -20.75 25.01
N PRO A 713 13.41 -21.95 24.81
CA PRO A 713 13.98 -22.34 23.51
C PRO A 713 13.00 -22.34 22.33
N ASN A 714 11.72 -22.57 22.61
CA ASN A 714 10.67 -22.64 21.59
C ASN A 714 9.99 -21.29 21.31
N LEU A 715 10.40 -20.21 22.02
CA LEU A 715 9.80 -18.89 21.85
C LEU A 715 10.51 -18.13 20.71
N PRO A 716 9.86 -17.93 19.56
CA PRO A 716 10.46 -17.19 18.47
C PRO A 716 10.52 -15.69 18.78
N VAL A 717 11.64 -15.07 18.41
CA VAL A 717 11.79 -13.61 18.39
C VAL A 717 11.32 -13.09 17.03
N ILE A 718 10.32 -12.23 17.03
CA ILE A 718 9.64 -11.75 15.83
C ILE A 718 9.94 -10.26 15.63
N ASP A 719 10.06 -9.81 14.39
CA ASP A 719 10.10 -8.40 13.98
C ASP A 719 11.15 -7.55 14.74
N MET A 720 12.37 -8.08 14.87
CA MET A 720 13.44 -7.33 15.52
C MET A 720 13.88 -6.15 14.66
N SER A 721 13.75 -4.92 15.21
CA SER A 721 14.10 -3.67 14.54
C SER A 721 14.38 -2.58 15.56
N THR A 722 14.99 -1.48 15.14
CA THR A 722 15.08 -0.28 15.99
C THR A 722 13.78 0.53 15.93
N GLN A 723 13.54 1.37 16.94
CA GLN A 723 12.40 2.30 16.91
C GLN A 723 12.51 3.27 15.73
N ALA A 724 13.72 3.70 15.38
CA ALA A 724 13.97 4.54 14.21
C ALA A 724 13.60 3.82 12.88
N GLU A 725 13.98 2.55 12.73
CA GLU A 725 13.58 1.74 11.56
C GLU A 725 12.06 1.54 11.49
N THR A 726 11.38 1.42 12.63
CA THR A 726 9.91 1.32 12.69
C THR A 726 9.26 2.60 12.18
N ILE A 727 9.78 3.76 12.56
CA ILE A 727 9.33 5.07 12.04
C ILE A 727 9.67 5.21 10.55
N ASP A 728 10.86 4.80 10.13
CA ASP A 728 11.25 4.82 8.71
C ASP A 728 10.38 3.90 7.84
N ARG A 729 9.89 2.78 8.38
CA ARG A 729 8.88 1.92 7.71
C ARG A 729 7.52 2.60 7.64
N LEU A 730 7.10 3.29 8.69
CA LEU A 730 5.85 4.06 8.68
C LEU A 730 5.88 5.15 7.61
N LEU A 731 7.03 5.79 7.40
CA LEU A 731 7.26 6.83 6.38
C LEU A 731 7.76 6.27 5.04
N ALA A 732 7.74 4.94 4.84
CA ALA A 732 8.31 4.33 3.63
C ALA A 732 7.61 4.80 2.36
N GLN A 733 6.28 4.97 2.41
CA GLN A 733 5.50 5.45 1.29
C GLN A 733 5.90 6.88 0.90
N GLU A 734 5.96 7.79 1.87
CA GLU A 734 6.36 9.19 1.66
C GLU A 734 7.79 9.30 1.14
N ARG A 735 8.68 8.46 1.66
CA ARG A 735 10.08 8.40 1.21
C ARG A 735 10.17 7.98 -0.25
N ILE A 736 9.47 6.92 -0.65
CA ILE A 736 9.46 6.43 -2.03
C ILE A 736 8.90 7.51 -2.96
N ILE A 737 7.79 8.13 -2.60
CA ILE A 737 7.17 9.22 -3.39
C ILE A 737 8.13 10.40 -3.53
N ALA A 738 8.76 10.84 -2.44
CA ALA A 738 9.71 11.95 -2.46
C ALA A 738 10.96 11.63 -3.31
N GLN A 739 11.51 10.41 -3.23
CA GLN A 739 12.65 9.98 -4.02
C GLN A 739 12.32 9.90 -5.51
N LEU A 740 11.17 9.33 -5.86
CA LEU A 740 10.72 9.25 -7.25
C LEU A 740 10.39 10.63 -7.82
N ALA A 741 9.75 11.49 -7.05
CA ALA A 741 9.49 12.88 -7.45
C ALA A 741 10.81 13.66 -7.65
N GLY A 742 11.80 13.46 -6.78
CA GLY A 742 13.14 14.04 -6.93
C GLY A 742 13.84 13.57 -8.20
N PHE A 743 13.77 12.27 -8.51
CA PHE A 743 14.31 11.71 -9.75
C PHE A 743 13.59 12.26 -10.99
N ILE A 744 12.24 12.35 -10.94
CA ILE A 744 11.42 12.94 -12.00
C ILE A 744 11.80 14.42 -12.22
N ALA A 745 12.00 15.18 -11.15
CA ALA A 745 12.40 16.58 -11.24
C ALA A 745 13.80 16.76 -11.82
N LEU A 746 14.73 15.87 -11.47
CA LEU A 746 16.09 15.85 -12.06
C LEU A 746 16.03 15.56 -13.56
N LEU A 747 15.24 14.58 -13.98
CA LEU A 747 15.04 14.27 -15.40
C LEU A 747 14.42 15.46 -16.15
N ALA A 748 13.40 16.10 -15.57
CA ALA A 748 12.77 17.28 -16.14
C ALA A 748 13.78 18.42 -16.33
N LEU A 749 14.65 18.65 -15.33
CA LEU A 749 15.72 19.66 -15.40
C LEU A 749 16.73 19.34 -16.50
N LEU A 750 17.22 18.10 -16.58
CA LEU A 750 18.15 17.67 -17.63
C LEU A 750 17.54 17.82 -19.02
N LEU A 751 16.27 17.43 -19.18
CA LEU A 751 15.54 17.62 -20.43
C LEU A 751 15.35 19.10 -20.77
N ALA A 752 15.04 19.93 -19.79
CA ALA A 752 14.91 21.38 -19.99
C ALA A 752 16.25 22.02 -20.43
N CYS A 753 17.35 21.65 -19.80
CA CYS A 753 18.68 22.12 -20.17
C CYS A 753 19.09 21.71 -21.60
N THR A 754 18.83 20.44 -21.96
CA THR A 754 19.15 19.94 -23.32
C THR A 754 18.30 20.61 -24.40
N GLY A 755 17.00 20.86 -24.11
CA GLY A 755 16.12 21.57 -25.04
C GLY A 755 16.51 23.04 -25.24
N LEU A 756 16.80 23.73 -24.13
CA LEU A 756 17.23 25.13 -24.19
C LEU A 756 18.57 25.26 -24.90
N PHE A 757 19.53 24.36 -24.63
CA PHE A 757 20.82 24.33 -25.36
C PHE A 757 20.61 24.14 -26.87
N GLY A 758 19.71 23.22 -27.27
CA GLY A 758 19.39 22.99 -28.66
C GLY A 758 18.79 24.22 -29.36
N LEU A 759 17.87 24.92 -28.70
CA LEU A 759 17.26 26.14 -29.22
C LEU A 759 18.27 27.31 -29.33
N LEU A 760 19.07 27.55 -28.28
CA LEU A 760 20.08 28.59 -28.26
C LEU A 760 21.20 28.37 -29.31
N SER A 761 21.68 27.13 -29.43
CA SER A 761 22.69 26.74 -30.41
C SER A 761 22.19 27.00 -31.85
N HIS A 762 20.89 26.71 -32.09
CA HIS A 762 20.29 26.99 -33.39
C HIS A 762 20.14 28.51 -33.65
N GLU A 763 19.70 29.30 -32.66
CA GLU A 763 19.52 30.75 -32.83
C GLU A 763 20.85 31.49 -33.04
N VAL A 764 21.89 31.07 -32.33
CA VAL A 764 23.28 31.57 -32.53
C VAL A 764 23.79 31.17 -33.93
N GLY A 765 23.55 29.91 -34.35
CA GLY A 765 23.95 29.44 -35.68
C GLY A 765 23.31 30.20 -36.84
N THR A 766 22.04 30.65 -36.68
CA THR A 766 21.35 31.47 -37.71
C THR A 766 21.81 32.91 -37.73
N ARG A 767 22.36 33.44 -36.62
CA ARG A 767 22.87 34.83 -36.50
C ARG A 767 24.37 34.95 -36.58
N THR A 768 25.12 33.90 -36.87
CA THR A 768 26.60 33.92 -36.95
C THR A 768 27.13 34.97 -37.90
N ARG A 769 26.45 35.21 -39.03
CA ARG A 769 26.84 36.25 -39.98
C ARG A 769 26.59 37.68 -39.45
N GLU A 770 25.52 37.90 -38.73
CA GLU A 770 25.20 39.18 -38.06
C GLU A 770 26.15 39.46 -36.88
N ILE A 771 26.44 38.41 -36.11
CA ILE A 771 27.40 38.47 -34.97
C ILE A 771 28.82 38.72 -35.53
N GLY A 772 29.20 38.02 -36.59
CA GLY A 772 30.50 38.23 -37.24
C GLY A 772 30.69 39.63 -37.81
N ILE A 773 29.65 40.23 -38.38
CA ILE A 773 29.66 41.63 -38.85
C ILE A 773 29.78 42.61 -37.66
N ARG A 774 29.06 42.37 -36.58
CA ARG A 774 29.12 43.21 -35.36
C ARG A 774 30.42 43.07 -34.58
N MET A 775 31.11 41.95 -34.69
CA MET A 775 32.44 41.75 -34.09
C MET A 775 33.57 42.31 -34.98
N ALA A 776 33.31 42.50 -36.28
CA ALA A 776 34.28 43.08 -37.23
C ALA A 776 34.18 44.62 -37.34
N LEU A 777 33.09 45.22 -36.85
CA LEU A 777 32.88 46.64 -36.66
C LEU A 777 33.32 47.07 -35.22
#